data_c401086d251b5e3f928b9ef9d87a5d0c
#
_entry.id   c401086d251b5e3f928b9ef9d87a5d0c
#
_cell.length_a   1.000
_cell.length_b   1.000
_cell.length_c   1.000
_cell.angle_alpha   90.00
_cell.angle_beta   90.00
_cell.angle_gamma   90.00
#
_symmetry.space_group_name_H-M   'P 1'
#
loop_
_entity.id
_entity.type
_entity.pdbx_description
1 polymer ?
#
loop_
_entity_poly.entity_id
_entity_poly.type
_entity_poly.pdbx_seq_one_letter_code
_entity_poly.pdbx_strand_id
1 'polypeptide(L)'
;TAEAKNIEDCDILICTSEKLDSLMRTRSELMSNVSVVVADEFHLLHDATRGPTLEINLTRLRTLRPNAQLIALSATVGNCEILATWLDARLVQSDWRPVDLEYSTLHDRHLEPRKVQSSSLDNSIQQLSPPRHLEGPLSHPSWIVVNDSIEQGGQVLVFVGTRRSAQSEAKKLSARVKKRFAKEQPERLIELDQIADSLEGRTQTSMGETLAQCIRGGVAFHHAGLTHRQRQVIEGAFKKGLLLALCATPTLAAGVNLPARRVLVRDIKRWDDGMSRPLPVMEIHQMLGRAGRPRYDDIGEAWILCKGTDGWQVADDVSDRYFFGPIEDISSKLAAEPAMRMHLLSSVATGGLLHRHSIGTFFGATFLGTTMASTQLQERLDTMLDWLVEERFLRRVGVDEQYQDRIANSAIDDEETWEDEVPIWVAVAQDAGGVSITSPQEQQTRSQTPHSKPSLGFVSASSMEQVGGWSQQKGEHPAMQYEATAMGERIAQLYLDPLSASIIRTGMRRAVRRIVRDDAPVTQFGLTHLACSTPDFASLWAKTADLTLGSDLQLKAAAVEDELLHDMSYEERHLGLVKSAWCIEHWFEEETMREIEKQLDVSPGDVHHRVELMEWLLYGAREILLTDDVFADEHMPVLAQLSKDLDLLRQRVRHGCKEDLLQLVKIRHVGRARARSLAGFGIRTPKAVLQMTHADKQKVASWRGWGPTLVENIISEVKKVLSKEEKVLPPRQRTDDLPLEGEGQSDN
;
A
#
# COMPACT_ATOMS: atom_id res chain seq x y z
N THR A 1 12.82 5.45 -14.57
CA THR A 1 13.97 6.29 -14.88
C THR A 1 14.29 6.37 -16.38
N ALA A 2 14.01 5.38 -17.19
CA ALA A 2 14.02 5.51 -18.66
C ALA A 2 12.77 6.25 -19.18
N GLU A 3 11.66 6.15 -18.49
CA GLU A 3 10.41 6.88 -18.76
C GLU A 3 10.51 8.40 -18.49
N ALA A 4 11.48 8.81 -17.66
CA ALA A 4 11.62 10.20 -17.27
C ALA A 4 12.18 11.13 -18.37
N LYS A 5 12.76 10.61 -19.44
CA LYS A 5 13.35 11.43 -20.51
C LYS A 5 12.34 12.02 -21.50
N ASN A 6 11.13 11.46 -21.56
CA ASN A 6 10.12 11.85 -22.56
C ASN A 6 8.89 12.55 -21.95
N ILE A 7 8.89 12.87 -20.64
CA ILE A 7 7.71 13.50 -20.01
C ILE A 7 7.51 14.92 -20.53
N GLU A 8 8.59 15.62 -20.85
CA GLU A 8 8.57 17.02 -21.32
C GLU A 8 7.93 17.15 -22.73
N ASP A 9 7.95 16.07 -23.51
CA ASP A 9 7.41 16.02 -24.87
C ASP A 9 5.96 15.50 -24.92
N CYS A 10 5.32 15.26 -23.77
CA CYS A 10 3.98 14.70 -23.71
C CYS A 10 2.89 15.79 -23.65
N ASP A 11 1.88 15.71 -24.52
CA ASP A 11 0.69 16.57 -24.46
C ASP A 11 -0.25 16.20 -23.31
N ILE A 12 -0.29 14.92 -22.93
CA ILE A 12 -1.16 14.38 -21.87
C ILE A 12 -0.33 13.50 -20.94
N LEU A 13 -0.34 13.83 -19.66
CA LEU A 13 0.29 13.03 -18.59
C LEU A 13 -0.78 12.34 -17.75
N ILE A 14 -0.79 11.01 -17.73
CA ILE A 14 -1.66 10.20 -16.87
C ILE A 14 -0.81 9.57 -15.78
N CYS A 15 -1.09 9.89 -14.53
CA CYS A 15 -0.33 9.36 -13.39
C CYS A 15 -1.21 9.23 -12.13
N THR A 16 -0.73 8.49 -11.13
CA THR A 16 -1.35 8.45 -9.80
C THR A 16 -1.03 9.73 -9.02
N SER A 17 -1.81 10.00 -7.96
CA SER A 17 -1.58 11.17 -7.08
C SER A 17 -0.17 11.14 -6.49
N GLU A 18 0.32 9.98 -6.08
CA GLU A 18 1.65 9.81 -5.50
C GLU A 18 2.75 10.11 -6.53
N LYS A 19 2.54 9.67 -7.78
CA LYS A 19 3.49 9.97 -8.87
C LYS A 19 3.49 11.45 -9.22
N LEU A 20 2.31 12.09 -9.24
CA LEU A 20 2.20 13.54 -9.46
C LEU A 20 2.92 14.32 -8.36
N ASP A 21 2.72 13.96 -7.10
CA ASP A 21 3.41 14.58 -5.97
C ASP A 21 4.94 14.44 -6.09
N SER A 22 5.42 13.25 -6.41
CA SER A 22 6.86 13.01 -6.69
C SER A 22 7.39 13.88 -7.84
N LEU A 23 6.63 14.05 -8.91
CA LEU A 23 7.02 14.90 -10.04
C LEU A 23 7.03 16.38 -9.65
N MET A 24 6.06 16.87 -8.89
CA MET A 24 6.02 18.25 -8.41
C MET A 24 7.18 18.58 -7.47
N ARG A 25 7.64 17.59 -6.69
CA ARG A 25 8.80 17.75 -5.79
C ARG A 25 10.12 17.79 -6.54
N THR A 26 10.27 17.02 -7.62
CA THR A 26 11.54 16.84 -8.34
C THR A 26 11.66 17.68 -9.61
N ARG A 27 10.54 18.07 -10.20
CA ARG A 27 10.46 18.74 -11.50
C ARG A 27 9.31 19.76 -11.53
N SER A 28 9.38 20.77 -10.68
CA SER A 28 8.35 21.81 -10.60
C SER A 28 8.13 22.57 -11.94
N GLU A 29 9.14 22.61 -12.79
CA GLU A 29 9.08 23.24 -14.12
C GLU A 29 8.05 22.58 -15.05
N LEU A 30 7.81 21.26 -14.92
CA LEU A 30 6.78 20.57 -15.69
C LEU A 30 5.38 21.14 -15.46
N MET A 31 5.13 21.69 -14.27
CA MET A 31 3.83 22.25 -13.92
C MET A 31 3.58 23.59 -14.62
N SER A 32 4.62 24.29 -15.11
CA SER A 32 4.49 25.61 -15.77
C SER A 32 3.61 25.56 -17.01
N ASN A 33 3.56 24.44 -17.72
CA ASN A 33 2.84 24.26 -18.97
C ASN A 33 1.47 23.58 -18.81
N VAL A 34 1.07 23.20 -17.58
CA VAL A 34 -0.23 22.56 -17.33
C VAL A 34 -1.35 23.56 -17.47
N SER A 35 -2.27 23.32 -18.40
CA SER A 35 -3.46 24.14 -18.64
C SER A 35 -4.77 23.49 -18.17
N VAL A 36 -4.79 22.15 -18.07
CA VAL A 36 -5.97 21.39 -17.61
C VAL A 36 -5.50 20.32 -16.63
N VAL A 37 -6.21 20.18 -15.52
CA VAL A 37 -6.02 19.14 -14.51
C VAL A 37 -7.31 18.35 -14.39
N VAL A 38 -7.24 17.04 -14.57
CA VAL A 38 -8.39 16.14 -14.35
C VAL A 38 -8.11 15.26 -13.15
N ALA A 39 -8.85 15.44 -12.08
CA ALA A 39 -8.84 14.57 -10.90
C ALA A 39 -9.96 13.53 -11.04
N ASP A 40 -9.61 12.35 -11.54
CA ASP A 40 -10.55 11.23 -11.64
C ASP A 40 -10.67 10.48 -10.31
N GLU A 41 -11.84 9.87 -10.06
CA GLU A 41 -12.18 9.20 -8.79
C GLU A 41 -11.95 10.13 -7.57
N PHE A 42 -12.39 11.38 -7.69
CA PHE A 42 -12.15 12.45 -6.70
C PHE A 42 -12.63 12.08 -5.28
N HIS A 43 -13.60 11.18 -5.14
CA HIS A 43 -14.04 10.65 -3.84
C HIS A 43 -12.92 9.89 -3.07
N LEU A 44 -11.80 9.53 -3.72
CA LEU A 44 -10.60 9.05 -3.04
C LEU A 44 -10.02 10.05 -2.03
N LEU A 45 -10.47 11.29 -2.03
CA LEU A 45 -10.16 12.26 -0.98
C LEU A 45 -10.51 11.73 0.44
N HIS A 46 -11.52 10.86 0.54
CA HIS A 46 -11.91 10.19 1.79
C HIS A 46 -11.02 8.99 2.16
N ASP A 47 -10.16 8.53 1.27
CA ASP A 47 -9.24 7.43 1.55
C ASP A 47 -8.13 7.86 2.52
N ALA A 48 -7.90 7.06 3.57
CA ALA A 48 -6.96 7.40 4.63
C ALA A 48 -5.50 7.49 4.13
N THR A 49 -5.14 6.75 3.08
CA THR A 49 -3.77 6.66 2.56
C THR A 49 -3.53 7.58 1.37
N ARG A 50 -4.48 7.66 0.45
CA ARG A 50 -4.33 8.38 -0.82
C ARG A 50 -4.96 9.79 -0.80
N GLY A 51 -5.98 9.99 0.04
CA GLY A 51 -6.70 11.25 0.16
C GLY A 51 -5.81 12.44 0.50
N PRO A 52 -4.95 12.36 1.52
CA PRO A 52 -4.04 13.45 1.86
C PRO A 52 -3.15 13.91 0.70
N THR A 53 -2.57 12.97 -0.03
CA THR A 53 -1.73 13.29 -1.20
C THR A 53 -2.54 13.95 -2.33
N LEU A 54 -3.75 13.46 -2.60
CA LEU A 54 -4.64 14.08 -3.58
C LEU A 54 -5.00 15.52 -3.18
N GLU A 55 -5.36 15.73 -1.90
CA GLU A 55 -5.71 17.03 -1.35
C GLU A 55 -4.56 18.05 -1.47
N ILE A 56 -3.37 17.66 -1.05
CA ILE A 56 -2.17 18.51 -1.14
C ILE A 56 -1.81 18.83 -2.58
N ASN A 57 -1.89 17.85 -3.48
CA ASN A 57 -1.60 18.05 -4.90
C ASN A 57 -2.56 19.07 -5.53
N LEU A 58 -3.86 18.93 -5.28
CA LEU A 58 -4.86 19.87 -5.81
C LEU A 58 -4.67 21.27 -5.24
N THR A 59 -4.41 21.40 -3.95
CA THR A 59 -4.14 22.68 -3.31
C THR A 59 -2.87 23.32 -3.90
N ARG A 60 -1.80 22.56 -4.08
CA ARG A 60 -0.54 23.03 -4.68
C ARG A 60 -0.72 23.43 -6.13
N LEU A 61 -1.42 22.63 -6.94
CA LEU A 61 -1.71 22.96 -8.34
C LEU A 61 -2.53 24.24 -8.46
N ARG A 62 -3.54 24.42 -7.65
CA ARG A 62 -4.35 25.66 -7.63
C ARG A 62 -3.51 26.89 -7.25
N THR A 63 -2.59 26.74 -6.34
CA THR A 63 -1.66 27.82 -5.93
C THR A 63 -0.66 28.14 -7.04
N LEU A 64 -0.05 27.13 -7.66
CA LEU A 64 0.98 27.30 -8.69
C LEU A 64 0.38 27.69 -10.05
N ARG A 65 -0.82 27.23 -10.36
CA ARG A 65 -1.49 27.41 -11.66
C ARG A 65 -2.95 27.88 -11.51
N PRO A 66 -3.18 29.07 -10.97
CA PRO A 66 -4.55 29.56 -10.71
C PRO A 66 -5.43 29.64 -11.96
N ASN A 67 -4.80 29.75 -13.15
CA ASN A 67 -5.50 29.82 -14.44
C ASN A 67 -5.70 28.46 -15.11
N ALA A 68 -5.21 27.36 -14.54
CA ALA A 68 -5.44 26.04 -15.10
C ALA A 68 -6.88 25.59 -14.81
N GLN A 69 -7.55 25.01 -15.82
CA GLN A 69 -8.87 24.46 -15.63
C GLN A 69 -8.79 23.19 -14.80
N LEU A 70 -9.54 23.14 -13.69
CA LEU A 70 -9.65 21.97 -12.83
C LEU A 70 -10.97 21.25 -13.08
N ILE A 71 -10.91 19.97 -13.38
CA ILE A 71 -12.06 19.08 -13.54
C ILE A 71 -11.94 17.96 -12.51
N ALA A 72 -12.90 17.87 -11.59
CA ALA A 72 -12.99 16.80 -10.60
C ALA A 72 -14.16 15.86 -10.96
N LEU A 73 -13.83 14.59 -11.23
CA LEU A 73 -14.80 13.55 -11.54
C LEU A 73 -14.97 12.63 -10.33
N SER A 74 -16.19 12.47 -9.86
CA SER A 74 -16.49 11.73 -8.64
C SER A 74 -17.69 10.82 -8.82
N ALA A 75 -17.69 9.70 -8.08
CA ALA A 75 -18.92 9.02 -7.73
C ALA A 75 -19.80 9.95 -6.86
N THR A 76 -21.04 9.54 -6.59
CA THR A 76 -21.95 10.28 -5.73
C THR A 76 -21.37 10.44 -4.32
N VAL A 77 -21.40 11.64 -3.77
CA VAL A 77 -20.90 12.02 -2.44
C VAL A 77 -21.91 12.95 -1.75
N GLY A 78 -21.94 12.94 -0.41
CA GLY A 78 -22.93 13.68 0.37
C GLY A 78 -22.75 15.19 0.29
N ASN A 79 -21.53 15.69 0.48
CA ASN A 79 -21.19 17.11 0.61
C ASN A 79 -20.60 17.74 -0.66
N CYS A 80 -21.14 17.42 -1.83
CA CYS A 80 -20.62 17.89 -3.12
C CYS A 80 -20.56 19.43 -3.24
N GLU A 81 -21.46 20.17 -2.59
CA GLU A 81 -21.48 21.63 -2.60
C GLU A 81 -20.28 22.23 -1.84
N ILE A 82 -19.92 21.64 -0.69
CA ILE A 82 -18.75 22.06 0.09
C ILE A 82 -17.47 21.80 -0.70
N LEU A 83 -17.39 20.64 -1.38
CA LEU A 83 -16.25 20.29 -2.23
C LEU A 83 -16.14 21.24 -3.44
N ALA A 84 -17.25 21.58 -4.08
CA ALA A 84 -17.27 22.53 -5.18
C ALA A 84 -16.83 23.94 -4.71
N THR A 85 -17.29 24.37 -3.55
CA THR A 85 -16.87 25.64 -2.92
C THR A 85 -15.37 25.64 -2.63
N TRP A 86 -14.83 24.57 -2.04
CA TRP A 86 -13.40 24.45 -1.79
C TRP A 86 -12.57 24.53 -3.07
N LEU A 87 -13.02 23.89 -4.15
CA LEU A 87 -12.31 23.90 -5.44
C LEU A 87 -12.54 25.17 -6.26
N ASP A 88 -13.42 26.07 -5.80
CA ASP A 88 -13.92 27.22 -6.60
C ASP A 88 -14.44 26.74 -7.97
N ALA A 89 -15.23 25.69 -7.97
CA ALA A 89 -15.66 24.99 -9.17
C ALA A 89 -17.20 25.02 -9.30
N ARG A 90 -17.66 25.00 -10.53
CA ARG A 90 -19.07 24.81 -10.82
C ARG A 90 -19.48 23.36 -10.56
N LEU A 91 -20.44 23.15 -9.69
CA LEU A 91 -21.03 21.82 -9.47
C LEU A 91 -21.93 21.42 -10.64
N VAL A 92 -21.66 20.21 -11.18
CA VAL A 92 -22.52 19.55 -12.16
C VAL A 92 -22.92 18.19 -11.60
N GLN A 93 -24.21 18.01 -11.37
CA GLN A 93 -24.78 16.74 -10.91
C GLN A 93 -25.62 16.15 -12.03
N SER A 94 -25.52 14.83 -12.18
CA SER A 94 -26.32 14.09 -13.17
C SER A 94 -26.68 12.72 -12.60
N ASP A 95 -27.95 12.39 -12.64
CA ASP A 95 -28.46 11.05 -12.32
C ASP A 95 -28.49 10.12 -13.53
N TRP A 96 -28.05 10.62 -14.68
CA TRP A 96 -28.03 9.84 -15.91
C TRP A 96 -27.12 8.61 -15.80
N ARG A 97 -27.61 7.48 -16.30
CA ARG A 97 -26.84 6.24 -16.42
C ARG A 97 -26.96 5.69 -17.84
N PRO A 98 -25.92 4.98 -18.35
CA PRO A 98 -25.98 4.37 -19.69
C PRO A 98 -26.93 3.16 -19.76
N VAL A 99 -27.33 2.60 -18.61
CA VAL A 99 -28.23 1.44 -18.46
C VAL A 99 -29.10 1.70 -17.24
N ASP A 100 -30.40 1.43 -17.35
CA ASP A 100 -31.31 1.48 -16.20
C ASP A 100 -30.84 0.53 -15.11
N LEU A 101 -30.95 0.95 -13.83
CA LEU A 101 -30.52 0.18 -12.69
C LEU A 101 -31.66 -0.05 -11.72
N GLU A 102 -32.05 -1.32 -11.57
CA GLU A 102 -33.08 -1.72 -10.62
C GLU A 102 -32.42 -2.26 -9.34
N TYR A 103 -32.74 -1.61 -8.23
CA TYR A 103 -32.30 -2.00 -6.89
C TYR A 103 -33.35 -2.91 -6.26
N SER A 104 -32.93 -4.09 -5.79
CA SER A 104 -33.81 -5.06 -5.16
C SER A 104 -33.21 -5.63 -3.89
N THR A 105 -34.08 -5.98 -2.95
CA THR A 105 -33.75 -6.78 -1.78
C THR A 105 -34.08 -8.24 -2.05
N LEU A 106 -33.16 -9.15 -1.68
CA LEU A 106 -33.38 -10.58 -1.73
C LEU A 106 -33.42 -11.12 -0.29
N HIS A 107 -34.58 -11.59 0.12
CA HIS A 107 -34.75 -12.29 1.38
C HIS A 107 -35.25 -13.71 1.13
N ASP A 108 -34.51 -14.72 1.63
CA ASP A 108 -34.72 -16.11 1.32
C ASP A 108 -34.76 -16.38 -0.18
N ARG A 109 -35.96 -16.51 -0.75
CA ARG A 109 -36.19 -16.67 -2.21
C ARG A 109 -37.04 -15.55 -2.80
N HIS A 110 -37.47 -14.60 -1.98
CA HIS A 110 -38.29 -13.49 -2.40
C HIS A 110 -37.41 -12.32 -2.84
N LEU A 111 -37.47 -12.00 -4.12
CA LEU A 111 -36.84 -10.83 -4.70
C LEU A 111 -37.86 -9.72 -4.79
N GLU A 112 -37.57 -8.60 -4.15
CA GLU A 112 -38.46 -7.45 -4.13
C GLU A 112 -37.74 -6.22 -4.69
N PRO A 113 -38.16 -5.74 -5.87
CA PRO A 113 -37.67 -4.48 -6.44
C PRO A 113 -38.12 -3.29 -5.55
N ARG A 114 -37.19 -2.37 -5.27
CA ARG A 114 -37.38 -1.24 -4.38
C ARG A 114 -37.25 0.11 -5.04
N LYS A 115 -36.33 0.24 -6.02
CA LYS A 115 -36.00 1.52 -6.67
C LYS A 115 -35.46 1.25 -8.07
N VAL A 116 -35.82 2.14 -9.01
CA VAL A 116 -35.19 2.20 -10.34
C VAL A 116 -34.48 3.54 -10.49
N GLN A 117 -33.24 3.51 -10.97
CA GLN A 117 -32.51 4.67 -11.42
C GLN A 117 -32.47 4.64 -12.95
N SER A 118 -33.11 5.62 -13.58
CA SER A 118 -33.33 5.64 -15.02
C SER A 118 -32.11 6.09 -15.83
N SER A 119 -31.99 5.56 -17.03
CA SER A 119 -31.10 6.05 -18.07
C SER A 119 -31.73 7.18 -18.90
N SER A 120 -33.04 7.40 -18.81
CA SER A 120 -33.71 8.47 -19.56
C SER A 120 -33.65 9.79 -18.80
N LEU A 121 -33.45 10.89 -19.55
CA LEU A 121 -33.53 12.26 -19.02
C LEU A 121 -34.99 12.70 -18.76
N ASP A 122 -35.94 11.93 -19.24
CA ASP A 122 -37.37 12.14 -19.01
C ASP A 122 -37.76 11.47 -17.68
N ASN A 123 -38.30 12.27 -16.75
CA ASN A 123 -38.81 11.81 -15.46
C ASN A 123 -40.09 10.96 -15.58
N SER A 124 -40.24 10.14 -16.63
CA SER A 124 -41.30 9.17 -16.70
C SER A 124 -41.18 8.18 -15.55
N ILE A 125 -42.25 8.03 -14.78
CA ILE A 125 -42.33 7.09 -13.66
C ILE A 125 -42.02 5.70 -14.19
N GLN A 126 -40.81 5.20 -13.93
CA GLN A 126 -40.44 3.83 -14.29
C GLN A 126 -41.15 2.88 -13.34
N GLN A 127 -41.85 1.95 -13.93
CA GLN A 127 -42.52 0.92 -13.18
C GLN A 127 -41.53 -0.11 -12.67
N LEU A 128 -41.54 -0.37 -11.37
CA LEU A 128 -40.79 -1.45 -10.77
C LEU A 128 -41.20 -2.78 -11.39
N SER A 129 -40.24 -3.67 -11.59
CA SER A 129 -40.54 -5.05 -11.94
C SER A 129 -41.41 -5.71 -10.86
N PRO A 130 -42.27 -6.67 -11.20
CA PRO A 130 -43.05 -7.36 -10.19
C PRO A 130 -42.15 -8.18 -9.25
N PRO A 131 -42.49 -8.29 -7.96
CA PRO A 131 -41.80 -9.20 -7.05
C PRO A 131 -41.75 -10.63 -7.61
N ARG A 132 -40.62 -11.33 -7.42
CA ARG A 132 -40.41 -12.66 -7.97
C ARG A 132 -40.02 -13.64 -6.86
N HIS A 133 -40.48 -14.90 -7.00
CA HIS A 133 -39.99 -16.01 -6.19
C HIS A 133 -38.93 -16.76 -6.98
N LEU A 134 -37.70 -16.85 -6.44
CA LEU A 134 -36.55 -17.51 -7.09
C LEU A 134 -36.46 -18.98 -6.63
N GLU A 135 -36.02 -19.84 -7.52
CA GLU A 135 -35.86 -21.26 -7.21
C GLU A 135 -34.45 -21.58 -6.70
N GLY A 136 -34.38 -22.48 -5.72
CA GLY A 136 -33.12 -23.00 -5.22
C GLY A 136 -33.08 -23.23 -3.72
N PRO A 137 -31.99 -23.80 -3.18
CA PRO A 137 -31.86 -24.14 -1.76
C PRO A 137 -31.50 -22.92 -0.92
N LEU A 138 -32.22 -22.68 0.17
CA LEU A 138 -31.97 -21.57 1.12
C LEU A 138 -30.56 -21.63 1.74
N SER A 139 -29.98 -22.83 1.84
CA SER A 139 -28.60 -22.98 2.34
C SER A 139 -27.51 -22.35 1.46
N HIS A 140 -27.87 -21.95 0.24
CA HIS A 140 -26.94 -21.37 -0.73
C HIS A 140 -27.57 -20.20 -1.51
N PRO A 141 -27.78 -19.04 -0.87
CA PRO A 141 -28.50 -17.91 -1.48
C PRO A 141 -27.80 -17.38 -2.75
N SER A 142 -26.46 -17.33 -2.78
CA SER A 142 -25.76 -16.90 -4.01
C SER A 142 -26.01 -17.86 -5.19
N TRP A 143 -26.24 -19.15 -4.92
CA TRP A 143 -26.60 -20.07 -5.97
C TRP A 143 -27.98 -19.80 -6.56
N ILE A 144 -28.95 -19.40 -5.73
CA ILE A 144 -30.29 -18.99 -6.20
C ILE A 144 -30.15 -17.89 -7.24
N VAL A 145 -29.32 -16.88 -6.94
CA VAL A 145 -29.04 -15.73 -7.82
C VAL A 145 -28.34 -16.14 -9.12
N VAL A 146 -27.30 -16.97 -9.01
CA VAL A 146 -26.52 -17.45 -10.18
C VAL A 146 -27.38 -18.36 -11.06
N ASN A 147 -28.20 -19.23 -10.47
CA ASN A 147 -29.10 -20.12 -11.20
C ASN A 147 -30.15 -19.34 -12.02
N ASP A 148 -30.79 -18.35 -11.40
CA ASP A 148 -31.75 -17.46 -12.08
C ASP A 148 -31.04 -16.69 -13.23
N SER A 149 -29.78 -16.29 -13.04
CA SER A 149 -28.99 -15.61 -14.06
C SER A 149 -28.62 -16.52 -15.24
N ILE A 150 -28.44 -17.82 -15.02
CA ILE A 150 -28.23 -18.78 -16.11
C ILE A 150 -29.49 -18.87 -16.99
N GLU A 151 -30.65 -18.91 -16.37
CA GLU A 151 -31.95 -19.03 -17.06
C GLU A 151 -32.29 -17.76 -17.86
N GLN A 152 -31.95 -16.59 -17.33
CA GLN A 152 -32.23 -15.32 -17.98
C GLN A 152 -31.10 -14.82 -18.90
N GLY A 153 -29.96 -15.47 -18.89
CA GLY A 153 -28.74 -15.03 -19.56
C GLY A 153 -28.06 -13.87 -18.82
N GLY A 154 -26.74 -13.89 -18.78
CA GLY A 154 -25.92 -12.81 -18.19
C GLY A 154 -24.92 -13.32 -17.17
N GLN A 155 -24.05 -12.42 -16.73
CA GLN A 155 -23.01 -12.69 -15.75
C GLN A 155 -23.34 -12.07 -14.41
N VAL A 156 -22.79 -12.63 -13.33
CA VAL A 156 -23.05 -12.20 -11.95
C VAL A 156 -21.75 -11.80 -11.26
N LEU A 157 -21.73 -10.63 -10.63
CA LEU A 157 -20.76 -10.26 -9.63
C LEU A 157 -21.35 -10.51 -8.24
N VAL A 158 -20.62 -11.23 -7.39
CA VAL A 158 -21.02 -11.51 -6.00
C VAL A 158 -20.02 -10.85 -5.06
N PHE A 159 -20.41 -9.77 -4.40
CA PHE A 159 -19.57 -9.10 -3.41
C PHE A 159 -19.72 -9.74 -2.02
N VAL A 160 -18.58 -10.01 -1.40
CA VAL A 160 -18.49 -10.66 -0.08
C VAL A 160 -17.50 -9.92 0.82
N GLY A 161 -17.71 -10.00 2.14
CA GLY A 161 -16.96 -9.20 3.11
C GLY A 161 -15.49 -9.57 3.30
N THR A 162 -15.05 -10.81 2.96
CA THR A 162 -13.69 -11.28 3.20
C THR A 162 -13.11 -12.06 2.03
N ARG A 163 -11.76 -12.07 1.92
CA ARG A 163 -11.04 -12.87 0.90
C ARG A 163 -11.36 -14.36 1.02
N ARG A 164 -11.41 -14.90 2.25
CA ARG A 164 -11.78 -16.31 2.52
C ARG A 164 -13.22 -16.62 2.09
N SER A 165 -14.13 -15.68 2.31
CA SER A 165 -15.51 -15.80 1.84
C SER A 165 -15.59 -15.83 0.31
N ALA A 166 -14.80 -15.00 -0.39
CA ALA A 166 -14.75 -15.00 -1.86
C ALA A 166 -14.30 -16.34 -2.43
N GLN A 167 -13.23 -16.92 -1.86
CA GLN A 167 -12.73 -18.23 -2.27
C GLN A 167 -13.74 -19.35 -1.98
N SER A 168 -14.31 -19.37 -0.77
CA SER A 168 -15.27 -20.37 -0.35
C SER A 168 -16.53 -20.35 -1.21
N GLU A 169 -17.05 -19.15 -1.49
CA GLU A 169 -18.25 -18.97 -2.30
C GLU A 169 -18.00 -19.36 -3.75
N ALA A 170 -16.87 -18.95 -4.35
CA ALA A 170 -16.48 -19.35 -5.69
C ALA A 170 -16.36 -20.88 -5.82
N LYS A 171 -15.78 -21.59 -4.84
CA LYS A 171 -15.71 -23.06 -4.84
C LYS A 171 -17.08 -23.70 -4.87
N LYS A 172 -18.01 -23.22 -4.04
CA LYS A 172 -19.38 -23.76 -3.95
C LYS A 172 -20.15 -23.52 -5.25
N LEU A 173 -20.06 -22.33 -5.82
CA LEU A 173 -20.71 -21.97 -7.09
C LEU A 173 -20.12 -22.74 -8.25
N SER A 174 -18.79 -22.83 -8.36
CA SER A 174 -18.06 -23.53 -9.40
C SER A 174 -18.51 -25.00 -9.55
N ALA A 175 -18.64 -25.72 -8.44
CA ALA A 175 -19.06 -27.10 -8.45
C ALA A 175 -20.47 -27.29 -9.06
N ARG A 176 -21.36 -26.32 -8.88
CA ARG A 176 -22.74 -26.34 -9.39
C ARG A 176 -22.82 -25.87 -10.85
N VAL A 177 -22.13 -24.79 -11.18
CA VAL A 177 -22.06 -24.25 -12.56
C VAL A 177 -21.43 -25.28 -13.48
N LYS A 178 -20.35 -25.98 -13.07
CA LYS A 178 -19.71 -27.04 -13.84
C LYS A 178 -20.70 -28.14 -14.25
N LYS A 179 -21.55 -28.57 -13.31
CA LYS A 179 -22.57 -29.58 -13.59
C LYS A 179 -23.60 -29.11 -14.65
N ARG A 180 -23.92 -27.83 -14.63
CA ARG A 180 -24.85 -27.21 -15.59
C ARG A 180 -24.20 -27.08 -16.97
N PHE A 181 -22.98 -26.54 -17.03
CA PHE A 181 -22.24 -26.40 -18.30
C PHE A 181 -21.93 -27.75 -18.96
N ALA A 182 -21.66 -28.79 -18.20
CA ALA A 182 -21.44 -30.12 -18.75
C ALA A 182 -22.67 -30.67 -19.51
N LYS A 183 -23.87 -30.19 -19.19
CA LYS A 183 -25.10 -30.59 -19.87
C LYS A 183 -25.47 -29.66 -21.05
N GLU A 184 -25.25 -28.34 -20.87
CA GLU A 184 -25.80 -27.31 -21.75
C GLU A 184 -24.73 -26.68 -22.68
N GLN A 185 -23.46 -26.62 -22.25
CA GLN A 185 -22.37 -25.90 -22.94
C GLN A 185 -21.02 -26.61 -22.72
N PRO A 186 -20.84 -27.88 -23.14
CA PRO A 186 -19.61 -28.64 -22.90
C PRO A 186 -18.37 -28.03 -23.55
N GLU A 187 -18.49 -27.38 -24.72
CA GLU A 187 -17.40 -26.69 -25.39
C GLU A 187 -16.79 -25.56 -24.55
N ARG A 188 -17.60 -24.88 -23.76
CA ARG A 188 -17.15 -23.83 -22.85
C ARG A 188 -16.21 -24.35 -21.76
N LEU A 189 -16.42 -25.59 -21.31
CA LEU A 189 -15.53 -26.21 -20.33
C LEU A 189 -14.13 -26.45 -20.90
N ILE A 190 -13.99 -26.72 -22.19
CA ILE A 190 -12.69 -26.91 -22.87
C ILE A 190 -11.87 -25.59 -22.82
N GLU A 191 -12.49 -24.46 -23.12
CA GLU A 191 -11.83 -23.14 -23.03
C GLU A 191 -11.44 -22.79 -21.61
N LEU A 192 -12.30 -23.09 -20.64
CA LEU A 192 -12.05 -22.86 -19.23
C LEU A 192 -10.89 -23.73 -18.70
N ASP A 193 -10.79 -24.98 -19.16
CA ASP A 193 -9.67 -25.87 -18.84
C ASP A 193 -8.34 -25.32 -19.35
N GLN A 194 -8.29 -24.80 -20.60
CA GLN A 194 -7.09 -24.15 -21.14
C GLN A 194 -6.64 -22.94 -20.32
N ILE A 195 -7.59 -22.10 -19.86
CA ILE A 195 -7.30 -20.95 -19.01
C ILE A 195 -6.75 -21.42 -17.66
N ALA A 196 -7.39 -22.42 -17.05
CA ALA A 196 -6.96 -22.97 -15.77
C ALA A 196 -5.55 -23.57 -15.83
N ASP A 197 -5.26 -24.34 -16.90
CA ASP A 197 -3.93 -24.95 -17.15
C ASP A 197 -2.85 -23.88 -17.32
N SER A 198 -3.17 -22.74 -17.95
CA SER A 198 -2.25 -21.61 -18.09
C SER A 198 -1.83 -20.99 -16.75
N LEU A 199 -2.69 -21.09 -15.75
CA LEU A 199 -2.44 -20.65 -14.38
C LEU A 199 -1.70 -21.71 -13.56
N GLU A 200 -2.11 -22.97 -13.59
CA GLU A 200 -1.48 -24.06 -12.83
C GLU A 200 -0.04 -24.33 -13.26
N GLY A 201 0.26 -24.27 -14.55
CA GLY A 201 1.59 -24.56 -15.08
C GLY A 201 2.69 -23.58 -14.60
N ARG A 202 2.35 -22.48 -13.96
CA ARG A 202 3.27 -21.38 -13.59
C ARG A 202 3.19 -20.95 -12.13
N THR A 203 2.14 -21.28 -11.40
CA THR A 203 1.95 -20.87 -10.00
C THR A 203 1.77 -22.11 -9.12
N GLN A 204 2.85 -22.51 -8.44
CA GLN A 204 2.80 -23.60 -7.46
C GLN A 204 2.29 -23.08 -6.11
N THR A 205 1.11 -22.43 -6.08
CA THR A 205 0.50 -21.91 -4.86
C THR A 205 -0.83 -22.60 -4.61
N SER A 206 -1.19 -22.82 -3.36
CA SER A 206 -2.47 -23.45 -2.99
C SER A 206 -3.65 -22.59 -3.43
N MET A 207 -3.47 -21.26 -3.38
CA MET A 207 -4.45 -20.30 -3.90
C MET A 207 -4.60 -20.40 -5.42
N GLY A 208 -3.49 -20.56 -6.16
CA GLY A 208 -3.51 -20.73 -7.62
C GLY A 208 -4.22 -22.00 -8.06
N GLU A 209 -3.98 -23.12 -7.38
CA GLU A 209 -4.67 -24.40 -7.60
C GLU A 209 -6.19 -24.27 -7.35
N THR A 210 -6.55 -23.61 -6.24
CA THR A 210 -7.95 -23.33 -5.89
C THR A 210 -8.62 -22.45 -6.98
N LEU A 211 -7.92 -21.43 -7.45
CA LEU A 211 -8.44 -20.54 -8.50
C LEU A 211 -8.65 -21.28 -9.81
N ALA A 212 -7.67 -22.08 -10.25
CA ALA A 212 -7.77 -22.89 -11.45
C ALA A 212 -8.94 -23.87 -11.38
N GLN A 213 -9.13 -24.53 -10.21
CA GLN A 213 -10.27 -25.39 -9.97
C GLN A 213 -11.60 -24.65 -10.10
N CYS A 214 -11.71 -23.43 -9.59
CA CYS A 214 -12.91 -22.61 -9.74
C CYS A 214 -13.16 -22.23 -11.19
N ILE A 215 -12.12 -21.81 -11.94
CA ILE A 215 -12.20 -21.43 -13.35
C ILE A 215 -12.70 -22.59 -14.21
N ARG A 216 -12.22 -23.81 -13.98
CA ARG A 216 -12.74 -25.03 -14.66
C ARG A 216 -14.24 -25.25 -14.49
N GLY A 217 -14.83 -24.65 -13.46
CA GLY A 217 -16.27 -24.68 -13.24
C GLY A 217 -17.00 -23.41 -13.66
N GLY A 218 -16.35 -22.50 -14.41
CA GLY A 218 -16.99 -21.30 -14.92
C GLY A 218 -17.18 -20.19 -13.90
N VAL A 219 -16.51 -20.25 -12.75
CA VAL A 219 -16.55 -19.25 -11.67
C VAL A 219 -15.13 -18.89 -11.24
N ALA A 220 -14.90 -17.65 -10.82
CA ALA A 220 -13.63 -17.27 -10.21
C ALA A 220 -13.85 -16.44 -8.96
N PHE A 221 -12.76 -16.18 -8.23
CA PHE A 221 -12.74 -15.20 -7.14
C PHE A 221 -11.71 -14.10 -7.43
N HIS A 222 -11.95 -12.89 -6.93
CA HIS A 222 -11.09 -11.74 -7.13
C HIS A 222 -10.91 -10.96 -5.82
N HIS A 223 -9.66 -10.77 -5.41
CA HIS A 223 -9.27 -9.97 -4.23
C HIS A 223 -7.79 -9.62 -4.27
N ALA A 224 -7.35 -8.68 -3.45
CA ALA A 224 -5.97 -8.18 -3.41
C ALA A 224 -4.90 -9.25 -3.13
N GLY A 225 -5.26 -10.40 -2.51
CA GLY A 225 -4.34 -11.52 -2.28
C GLY A 225 -3.92 -12.28 -3.53
N LEU A 226 -4.55 -12.04 -4.68
CA LEU A 226 -4.14 -12.59 -5.96
C LEU A 226 -2.97 -11.80 -6.56
N THR A 227 -2.10 -12.49 -7.30
CA THR A 227 -1.05 -11.82 -8.07
C THR A 227 -1.67 -11.00 -9.22
N HIS A 228 -0.95 -9.97 -9.67
CA HIS A 228 -1.38 -9.14 -10.79
C HIS A 228 -1.76 -9.97 -12.03
N ARG A 229 -0.94 -10.97 -12.36
CA ARG A 229 -1.20 -11.87 -13.48
C ARG A 229 -2.49 -12.68 -13.32
N GLN A 230 -2.74 -13.24 -12.13
CA GLN A 230 -3.97 -13.99 -11.86
C GLN A 230 -5.18 -13.09 -12.06
N ARG A 231 -5.13 -11.85 -11.55
CA ARG A 231 -6.19 -10.86 -11.74
C ARG A 231 -6.44 -10.58 -13.22
N GLN A 232 -5.40 -10.29 -14.01
CA GLN A 232 -5.54 -10.05 -15.46
C GLN A 232 -6.19 -11.21 -16.21
N VAL A 233 -5.83 -12.46 -15.90
CA VAL A 233 -6.42 -13.64 -16.53
C VAL A 233 -7.91 -13.75 -16.21
N ILE A 234 -8.30 -13.56 -14.94
CA ILE A 234 -9.70 -13.60 -14.50
C ILE A 234 -10.51 -12.49 -15.18
N GLU A 235 -9.99 -11.27 -15.16
CA GLU A 235 -10.63 -10.09 -15.76
C GLU A 235 -10.83 -10.28 -17.26
N GLY A 236 -9.82 -10.81 -17.96
CA GLY A 236 -9.91 -11.14 -19.38
C GLY A 236 -10.93 -12.23 -19.67
N ALA A 237 -10.98 -13.29 -18.87
CA ALA A 237 -11.94 -14.37 -19.01
C ALA A 237 -13.39 -13.90 -18.71
N PHE A 238 -13.58 -13.05 -17.72
CA PHE A 238 -14.87 -12.48 -17.37
C PHE A 238 -15.37 -11.53 -18.48
N LYS A 239 -14.52 -10.63 -18.98
CA LYS A 239 -14.86 -9.73 -20.11
C LYS A 239 -15.25 -10.48 -21.37
N LYS A 240 -14.65 -11.63 -21.63
CA LYS A 240 -15.01 -12.51 -22.77
C LYS A 240 -16.31 -13.31 -22.54
N GLY A 241 -16.93 -13.17 -21.38
CA GLY A 241 -18.15 -13.91 -21.05
C GLY A 241 -17.91 -15.40 -20.70
N LEU A 242 -16.66 -15.86 -20.59
CA LEU A 242 -16.34 -17.26 -20.28
C LEU A 242 -16.66 -17.64 -18.84
N LEU A 243 -16.44 -16.73 -17.89
CA LEU A 243 -16.84 -16.90 -16.50
C LEU A 243 -18.28 -16.42 -16.31
N LEU A 244 -19.12 -17.24 -15.70
CA LEU A 244 -20.50 -16.90 -15.40
C LEU A 244 -20.62 -16.01 -14.16
N ALA A 245 -19.83 -16.33 -13.12
CA ALA A 245 -19.86 -15.61 -11.87
C ALA A 245 -18.45 -15.27 -11.36
N LEU A 246 -18.32 -14.11 -10.74
CA LEU A 246 -17.09 -13.66 -10.09
C LEU A 246 -17.40 -13.26 -8.64
N CYS A 247 -16.78 -13.96 -7.68
CA CYS A 247 -16.90 -13.64 -6.26
C CYS A 247 -15.77 -12.68 -5.86
N ALA A 248 -16.08 -11.47 -5.41
CA ALA A 248 -15.09 -10.43 -5.17
C ALA A 248 -15.24 -9.78 -3.79
N THR A 249 -14.12 -9.22 -3.30
CA THR A 249 -14.16 -8.26 -2.19
C THR A 249 -14.46 -6.85 -2.72
N PRO A 250 -14.92 -5.91 -1.87
CA PRO A 250 -15.26 -4.54 -2.30
C PRO A 250 -14.15 -3.82 -3.08
N THR A 251 -12.88 -4.18 -2.87
CA THR A 251 -11.73 -3.63 -3.60
C THR A 251 -11.83 -3.75 -5.13
N LEU A 252 -12.65 -4.66 -5.66
CA LEU A 252 -12.91 -4.76 -7.09
C LEU A 252 -13.76 -3.58 -7.59
N ALA A 253 -14.64 -3.04 -6.75
CA ALA A 253 -15.54 -1.97 -7.12
C ALA A 253 -14.80 -0.67 -7.48
N ALA A 254 -13.67 -0.39 -6.81
CA ALA A 254 -12.88 0.84 -6.91
C ALA A 254 -11.70 0.67 -7.84
N GLY A 255 -11.60 0.28 -8.97
CA GLY A 255 -10.36 0.28 -9.78
C GLY A 255 -10.36 -0.60 -11.02
N VAL A 256 -11.40 -1.41 -11.24
CA VAL A 256 -11.47 -2.28 -12.41
C VAL A 256 -12.82 -2.13 -13.09
N ASN A 257 -12.82 -1.87 -14.40
CA ASN A 257 -14.06 -1.82 -15.18
C ASN A 257 -14.50 -3.23 -15.59
N LEU A 258 -15.29 -3.86 -14.70
CA LEU A 258 -15.90 -5.18 -14.91
C LEU A 258 -17.40 -5.10 -14.62
N PRO A 259 -18.21 -4.61 -15.58
CA PRO A 259 -19.65 -4.62 -15.41
C PRO A 259 -20.20 -6.03 -15.62
N ALA A 260 -21.28 -6.35 -14.91
CA ALA A 260 -22.06 -7.55 -15.08
C ALA A 260 -23.54 -7.20 -15.22
N ARG A 261 -24.34 -8.05 -15.85
CA ARG A 261 -25.79 -7.82 -15.86
C ARG A 261 -26.34 -7.69 -14.45
N ARG A 262 -25.91 -8.59 -13.55
CA ARG A 262 -26.37 -8.66 -12.16
C ARG A 262 -25.25 -8.52 -11.17
N VAL A 263 -25.48 -7.75 -10.11
CA VAL A 263 -24.63 -7.62 -8.96
C VAL A 263 -25.39 -8.09 -7.72
N LEU A 264 -24.77 -8.95 -6.93
CA LEU A 264 -25.26 -9.35 -5.62
C LEU A 264 -24.30 -8.87 -4.54
N VAL A 265 -24.71 -7.97 -3.67
CA VAL A 265 -24.00 -7.69 -2.42
C VAL A 265 -24.51 -8.69 -1.37
N ARG A 266 -23.68 -9.71 -1.09
CA ARG A 266 -24.04 -10.79 -0.16
C ARG A 266 -23.80 -10.41 1.30
N ASP A 267 -22.74 -9.64 1.55
CA ASP A 267 -22.33 -9.25 2.91
C ASP A 267 -22.25 -7.72 2.98
N ILE A 268 -23.14 -7.12 3.78
CA ILE A 268 -23.22 -5.67 4.01
C ILE A 268 -22.46 -5.22 5.26
N LYS A 269 -21.75 -6.14 5.90
CA LYS A 269 -20.92 -5.86 7.08
C LYS A 269 -19.51 -6.35 6.85
N ARG A 270 -18.56 -5.59 7.41
CA ARG A 270 -17.14 -5.93 7.43
C ARG A 270 -16.66 -6.06 8.87
N TRP A 271 -15.76 -6.98 9.12
CA TRP A 271 -15.05 -7.07 10.38
C TRP A 271 -13.90 -6.10 10.36
N ASP A 272 -13.93 -5.12 11.26
CA ASP A 272 -12.95 -4.04 11.35
C ASP A 272 -12.69 -3.73 12.83
N ASP A 273 -11.43 -3.66 13.26
CA ASP A 273 -11.00 -3.42 14.64
C ASP A 273 -11.72 -4.27 15.69
N GLY A 274 -11.85 -5.57 15.44
CA GLY A 274 -12.51 -6.49 16.39
C GLY A 274 -14.03 -6.38 16.43
N MET A 275 -14.65 -5.55 15.60
CA MET A 275 -16.10 -5.36 15.55
C MET A 275 -16.66 -5.56 14.14
N SER A 276 -17.93 -6.04 14.09
CA SER A 276 -18.68 -6.13 12.83
C SER A 276 -19.36 -4.80 12.54
N ARG A 277 -18.86 -4.05 11.55
CA ARG A 277 -19.41 -2.74 11.16
C ARG A 277 -20.15 -2.82 9.83
N PRO A 278 -21.27 -2.10 9.65
CA PRO A 278 -21.92 -1.96 8.36
C PRO A 278 -20.98 -1.28 7.36
N LEU A 279 -21.04 -1.70 6.10
CA LEU A 279 -20.32 -1.02 5.02
C LEU A 279 -20.92 0.38 4.79
N PRO A 280 -20.10 1.36 4.38
CA PRO A 280 -20.58 2.69 3.97
C PRO A 280 -21.57 2.60 2.80
N VAL A 281 -22.54 3.52 2.75
CA VAL A 281 -23.53 3.61 1.65
C VAL A 281 -22.81 3.84 0.33
N MET A 282 -21.81 4.72 0.30
CA MET A 282 -21.00 5.00 -0.88
C MET A 282 -20.33 3.73 -1.42
N GLU A 283 -19.74 2.89 -0.57
CA GLU A 283 -19.07 1.63 -0.97
C GLU A 283 -20.09 0.62 -1.55
N ILE A 284 -21.28 0.53 -0.96
CA ILE A 284 -22.39 -0.29 -1.48
C ILE A 284 -22.83 0.22 -2.86
N HIS A 285 -22.99 1.53 -3.04
CA HIS A 285 -23.36 2.12 -4.33
C HIS A 285 -22.31 1.89 -5.41
N GLN A 286 -21.01 1.94 -5.08
CA GLN A 286 -19.93 1.60 -6.02
C GLN A 286 -20.01 0.13 -6.47
N MET A 287 -20.33 -0.79 -5.55
CA MET A 287 -20.53 -2.20 -5.88
C MET A 287 -21.77 -2.39 -6.75
N LEU A 288 -22.93 -1.88 -6.35
CA LEU A 288 -24.20 -1.98 -7.06
C LEU A 288 -24.12 -1.29 -8.43
N GLY A 289 -23.36 -0.20 -8.53
CA GLY A 289 -23.12 0.54 -9.76
C GLY A 289 -22.41 -0.26 -10.87
N ARG A 290 -21.85 -1.44 -10.55
CA ARG A 290 -21.29 -2.37 -11.52
C ARG A 290 -22.36 -3.20 -12.25
N ALA A 291 -23.63 -3.09 -11.86
CA ALA A 291 -24.72 -3.76 -12.55
C ALA A 291 -25.11 -3.02 -13.84
N GLY A 292 -25.41 -3.80 -14.90
CA GLY A 292 -25.74 -3.31 -16.23
C GLY A 292 -24.51 -3.11 -17.13
N ARG A 293 -24.47 -3.85 -18.24
CA ARG A 293 -23.42 -3.73 -19.25
C ARG A 293 -23.91 -2.86 -20.40
N PRO A 294 -23.32 -1.64 -20.61
CA PRO A 294 -23.68 -0.80 -21.75
C PRO A 294 -23.64 -1.60 -23.06
N ARG A 295 -24.64 -1.43 -23.90
CA ARG A 295 -24.84 -2.10 -25.21
C ARG A 295 -25.26 -3.57 -25.16
N TYR A 296 -25.37 -4.19 -23.99
CA TYR A 296 -25.75 -5.60 -23.85
C TYR A 296 -27.00 -5.80 -22.99
N ASP A 297 -27.20 -4.95 -22.00
CA ASP A 297 -28.28 -5.08 -21.03
C ASP A 297 -29.16 -3.81 -21.08
N ASP A 298 -30.47 -3.96 -21.11
CA ASP A 298 -31.42 -2.87 -21.01
C ASP A 298 -31.56 -2.40 -19.55
N ILE A 299 -31.51 -3.37 -18.62
CA ILE A 299 -31.61 -3.14 -17.17
C ILE A 299 -30.46 -3.87 -16.47
N GLY A 300 -29.76 -3.14 -15.62
CA GLY A 300 -28.81 -3.67 -14.64
C GLY A 300 -29.54 -4.06 -13.35
N GLU A 301 -29.26 -5.24 -12.83
CA GLU A 301 -29.92 -5.77 -11.63
C GLU A 301 -28.98 -5.68 -10.42
N ALA A 302 -29.30 -4.80 -9.48
CA ALA A 302 -28.50 -4.46 -8.29
C ALA A 302 -29.18 -4.99 -7.03
N TRP A 303 -28.70 -6.14 -6.52
CA TRP A 303 -29.36 -6.86 -5.43
C TRP A 303 -28.54 -6.87 -4.14
N ILE A 304 -29.23 -6.72 -3.01
CA ILE A 304 -28.65 -6.91 -1.67
C ILE A 304 -29.32 -8.13 -1.00
N LEU A 305 -28.49 -9.04 -0.48
CA LEU A 305 -28.95 -10.19 0.27
C LEU A 305 -29.24 -9.80 1.73
N CYS A 306 -30.48 -9.89 2.13
CA CYS A 306 -30.94 -9.68 3.49
C CYS A 306 -30.95 -11.02 4.25
N LYS A 307 -30.24 -11.06 5.38
CA LYS A 307 -30.09 -12.25 6.24
C LYS A 307 -30.74 -11.96 7.60
N GLY A 308 -31.52 -12.86 8.10
CA GLY A 308 -32.12 -12.75 9.44
C GLY A 308 -33.46 -13.51 9.53
N THR A 309 -33.91 -13.73 10.74
CA THR A 309 -35.20 -14.38 11.02
C THR A 309 -36.40 -13.44 10.81
N ASP A 310 -36.18 -12.13 10.96
CA ASP A 310 -37.21 -11.08 10.79
C ASP A 310 -37.08 -10.41 9.40
N GLY A 311 -37.04 -11.21 8.38
CA GLY A 311 -36.57 -10.92 7.04
C GLY A 311 -37.15 -9.67 6.38
N TRP A 312 -38.45 -9.39 6.54
CA TRP A 312 -39.07 -8.21 5.93
C TRP A 312 -38.59 -6.90 6.58
N GLN A 313 -38.49 -6.85 7.89
CA GLN A 313 -37.99 -5.69 8.61
C GLN A 313 -36.51 -5.42 8.27
N VAL A 314 -35.70 -6.48 8.17
CA VAL A 314 -34.30 -6.34 7.73
C VAL A 314 -34.22 -5.87 6.29
N ALA A 315 -35.11 -6.31 5.40
CA ALA A 315 -35.15 -5.88 4.01
C ALA A 315 -35.53 -4.40 3.87
N ASP A 316 -36.48 -3.93 4.69
CA ASP A 316 -36.88 -2.53 4.74
C ASP A 316 -35.76 -1.65 5.31
N ASP A 317 -35.13 -2.04 6.44
CA ASP A 317 -33.98 -1.33 7.03
C ASP A 317 -32.80 -1.23 6.03
N VAL A 318 -32.53 -2.32 5.29
CA VAL A 318 -31.49 -2.33 4.25
C VAL A 318 -31.83 -1.40 3.09
N SER A 319 -33.09 -1.40 2.66
CA SER A 319 -33.58 -0.54 1.60
C SER A 319 -33.50 0.93 2.02
N ASP A 320 -34.00 1.28 3.20
CA ASP A 320 -33.98 2.63 3.74
C ASP A 320 -32.57 3.16 3.86
N ARG A 321 -31.65 2.33 4.34
CA ARG A 321 -30.26 2.73 4.51
C ARG A 321 -29.49 2.86 3.18
N TYR A 322 -29.57 1.83 2.31
CA TYR A 322 -28.66 1.72 1.15
C TYR A 322 -29.28 2.17 -0.16
N PHE A 323 -30.60 2.22 -0.31
CA PHE A 323 -31.24 2.66 -1.56
C PHE A 323 -31.81 4.08 -1.45
N PHE A 324 -32.25 4.47 -0.25
CA PHE A 324 -32.89 5.75 0.01
C PHE A 324 -32.11 6.63 1.00
N GLY A 325 -31.21 6.04 1.78
CA GLY A 325 -30.44 6.76 2.79
C GLY A 325 -29.43 7.73 2.18
N PRO A 326 -28.99 8.73 2.96
CA PRO A 326 -27.97 9.69 2.53
C PRO A 326 -26.62 8.99 2.34
N ILE A 327 -25.88 9.46 1.35
CA ILE A 327 -24.50 9.05 1.14
C ILE A 327 -23.59 9.83 2.09
N GLU A 328 -22.55 9.19 2.58
CA GLU A 328 -21.62 9.81 3.52
C GLU A 328 -20.91 11.02 2.92
N ASP A 329 -20.60 11.96 3.78
CA ASP A 329 -19.78 13.12 3.45
C ASP A 329 -18.31 12.70 3.31
N ILE A 330 -17.63 13.29 2.35
CA ILE A 330 -16.18 13.23 2.27
C ILE A 330 -15.59 14.06 3.40
N SER A 331 -14.68 13.50 4.15
CA SER A 331 -13.87 14.20 5.15
C SER A 331 -12.39 14.13 4.77
N SER A 332 -11.66 15.21 5.02
CA SER A 332 -10.22 15.23 4.87
C SER A 332 -9.56 14.21 5.81
N LYS A 333 -8.59 13.48 5.30
CA LYS A 333 -7.71 12.59 6.08
C LYS A 333 -6.34 13.20 6.35
N LEU A 334 -6.10 14.41 5.89
CA LEU A 334 -4.86 15.16 6.11
C LEU A 334 -4.63 15.50 7.60
N ALA A 335 -5.71 15.52 8.40
CA ALA A 335 -5.61 15.72 9.85
C ALA A 335 -4.90 14.57 10.61
N ALA A 336 -4.75 13.39 9.99
CA ALA A 336 -4.01 12.29 10.59
C ALA A 336 -2.52 12.65 10.69
N GLU A 337 -1.91 12.40 11.85
CA GLU A 337 -0.51 12.77 12.11
C GLU A 337 0.47 12.28 11.04
N PRO A 338 0.45 11.00 10.61
CA PRO A 338 1.37 10.53 9.58
C PRO A 338 1.28 11.34 8.29
N ALA A 339 0.06 11.63 7.84
CA ALA A 339 -0.17 12.43 6.64
C ALA A 339 0.30 13.87 6.82
N MET A 340 -0.05 14.49 7.94
CA MET A 340 0.28 15.90 8.20
C MET A 340 1.79 16.10 8.28
N ARG A 341 2.54 15.31 9.07
CA ARG A 341 4.00 15.45 9.20
C ARG A 341 4.75 15.16 7.89
N MET A 342 4.30 14.15 7.12
CA MET A 342 4.91 13.83 5.82
C MET A 342 4.74 14.99 4.82
N HIS A 343 3.52 15.53 4.69
CA HIS A 343 3.25 16.61 3.75
C HIS A 343 3.82 17.94 4.21
N LEU A 344 3.87 18.19 5.50
CA LEU A 344 4.47 19.38 6.09
C LEU A 344 5.98 19.41 5.83
N LEU A 345 6.72 18.33 6.19
CA LEU A 345 8.14 18.21 5.89
C LEU A 345 8.42 18.38 4.39
N SER A 346 7.65 17.70 3.56
CA SER A 346 7.81 17.78 2.11
C SER A 346 7.59 19.19 1.56
N SER A 347 6.62 19.93 2.10
CA SER A 347 6.32 21.30 1.64
C SER A 347 7.43 22.27 1.98
N VAL A 348 8.10 22.09 3.11
CA VAL A 348 9.28 22.87 3.50
C VAL A 348 10.50 22.43 2.69
N ALA A 349 10.77 21.13 2.58
CA ALA A 349 11.95 20.59 1.90
C ALA A 349 12.01 20.94 0.40
N THR A 350 10.86 21.13 -0.24
CA THR A 350 10.80 21.56 -1.65
C THR A 350 10.99 23.07 -1.83
N GLY A 351 11.23 23.83 -0.77
CA GLY A 351 11.45 25.28 -0.80
C GLY A 351 10.19 26.12 -1.07
N GLY A 352 9.03 25.48 -1.12
CA GLY A 352 7.77 26.16 -1.44
C GLY A 352 7.15 26.92 -0.28
N LEU A 353 7.37 26.48 0.94
CA LEU A 353 6.76 27.01 2.15
C LEU A 353 7.79 27.13 3.29
N LEU A 354 8.49 28.26 3.36
CA LEU A 354 9.55 28.46 4.34
C LEU A 354 9.05 29.22 5.58
N HIS A 355 8.17 30.21 5.39
CA HIS A 355 7.67 31.03 6.50
C HIS A 355 6.48 30.34 7.20
N ARG A 356 6.41 30.44 8.51
CA ARG A 356 5.29 29.92 9.31
C ARG A 356 3.93 30.43 8.80
N HIS A 357 3.85 31.71 8.44
CA HIS A 357 2.64 32.29 7.87
C HIS A 357 2.24 31.64 6.54
N SER A 358 3.21 31.40 5.64
CA SER A 358 2.97 30.76 4.33
C SER A 358 2.49 29.31 4.50
N ILE A 359 3.05 28.60 5.46
CA ILE A 359 2.61 27.24 5.83
C ILE A 359 1.14 27.28 6.29
N GLY A 360 0.81 28.18 7.23
CA GLY A 360 -0.56 28.34 7.73
C GLY A 360 -1.55 28.72 6.63
N THR A 361 -1.16 29.60 5.71
CA THR A 361 -1.99 30.02 4.57
C THR A 361 -2.23 28.86 3.60
N PHE A 362 -1.18 28.09 3.28
CA PHE A 362 -1.30 26.95 2.38
C PHE A 362 -2.20 25.86 2.95
N PHE A 363 -1.97 25.43 4.20
CA PHE A 363 -2.81 24.42 4.85
C PHE A 363 -4.21 24.92 5.12
N GLY A 364 -4.40 26.23 5.34
CA GLY A 364 -5.70 26.87 5.38
C GLY A 364 -6.48 26.80 4.07
N ALA A 365 -5.79 26.73 2.93
CA ALA A 365 -6.39 26.59 1.60
C ALA A 365 -6.70 25.13 1.21
N THR A 366 -6.31 24.14 2.03
CA THR A 366 -6.66 22.72 1.84
C THR A 366 -8.13 22.47 2.19
N PHE A 367 -8.66 21.31 1.81
CA PHE A 367 -10.00 20.91 2.24
C PHE A 367 -10.09 20.77 3.77
N LEU A 368 -9.04 20.29 4.41
CA LEU A 368 -8.92 20.30 5.88
C LEU A 368 -9.11 21.72 6.43
N GLY A 369 -8.43 22.70 5.87
CA GLY A 369 -8.51 24.10 6.30
C GLY A 369 -9.88 24.74 6.13
N THR A 370 -10.70 24.25 5.18
CA THR A 370 -12.08 24.73 5.00
C THR A 370 -13.07 24.07 5.97
N THR A 371 -12.74 22.91 6.52
CA THR A 371 -13.64 22.12 7.40
C THR A 371 -13.26 22.15 8.87
N MET A 372 -12.02 22.54 9.20
CA MET A 372 -11.48 22.62 10.57
C MET A 372 -11.41 24.08 11.02
N ALA A 373 -11.64 24.33 12.31
CA ALA A 373 -11.43 25.65 12.88
C ALA A 373 -9.95 26.10 12.72
N SER A 374 -9.76 27.35 12.30
CA SER A 374 -8.41 27.89 12.01
C SER A 374 -7.46 27.76 13.19
N THR A 375 -7.91 28.02 14.42
CA THR A 375 -7.09 27.85 15.64
C THR A 375 -6.62 26.42 15.83
N GLN A 376 -7.48 25.44 15.68
CA GLN A 376 -7.14 24.02 15.79
C GLN A 376 -6.14 23.57 14.71
N LEU A 377 -6.30 24.08 13.50
CA LEU A 377 -5.37 23.79 12.40
C LEU A 377 -3.98 24.36 12.72
N GLN A 378 -3.92 25.62 13.21
CA GLN A 378 -2.64 26.26 13.56
C GLN A 378 -1.94 25.51 14.71
N GLU A 379 -2.66 25.14 15.76
CA GLU A 379 -2.11 24.36 16.89
C GLU A 379 -1.54 23.01 16.42
N ARG A 380 -2.23 22.32 15.53
CA ARG A 380 -1.73 21.04 14.98
C ARG A 380 -0.47 21.23 14.12
N LEU A 381 -0.46 22.28 13.28
CA LEU A 381 0.72 22.61 12.48
C LEU A 381 1.92 22.93 13.37
N ASP A 382 1.72 23.70 14.44
CA ASP A 382 2.78 24.05 15.40
C ASP A 382 3.32 22.81 16.11
N THR A 383 2.44 21.94 16.59
CA THR A 383 2.85 20.67 17.21
C THR A 383 3.69 19.81 16.25
N MET A 384 3.28 19.70 14.99
CA MET A 384 4.04 18.91 14.01
C MET A 384 5.35 19.57 13.60
N LEU A 385 5.39 20.90 13.49
CA LEU A 385 6.62 21.64 13.20
C LEU A 385 7.62 21.51 14.36
N ASP A 386 7.16 21.63 15.59
CA ASP A 386 7.99 21.46 16.78
C ASP A 386 8.60 20.06 16.82
N TRP A 387 7.78 19.00 16.58
CA TRP A 387 8.26 17.63 16.52
C TRP A 387 9.30 17.43 15.39
N LEU A 388 9.06 17.98 14.19
CA LEU A 388 10.02 17.88 13.08
C LEU A 388 11.35 18.59 13.38
N VAL A 389 11.33 19.65 14.19
CA VAL A 389 12.54 20.36 14.65
C VAL A 389 13.25 19.54 15.74
N GLU A 390 12.51 18.97 16.70
CA GLU A 390 13.05 18.09 17.74
C GLU A 390 13.76 16.86 17.13
N GLU A 391 13.15 16.28 16.11
CA GLU A 391 13.75 15.17 15.34
C GLU A 391 14.87 15.63 14.38
N ARG A 392 15.22 16.92 14.33
CA ARG A 392 16.24 17.50 13.44
C ARG A 392 15.98 17.24 11.95
N PHE A 393 14.73 17.12 11.54
CA PHE A 393 14.35 17.07 10.13
C PHE A 393 14.14 18.47 9.56
N LEU A 394 13.74 19.41 10.42
CA LEU A 394 13.69 20.84 10.15
C LEU A 394 14.60 21.61 11.12
N ARG A 395 15.00 22.80 10.73
CA ARG A 395 15.63 23.78 11.61
C ARG A 395 14.89 25.12 11.51
N ARG A 396 14.90 25.87 12.60
CA ARG A 396 14.39 27.25 12.63
C ARG A 396 15.48 28.21 12.19
N VAL A 397 15.15 29.18 11.33
CA VAL A 397 16.08 30.20 10.81
C VAL A 397 15.56 31.58 11.19
N GLY A 398 16.42 32.45 11.70
CA GLY A 398 16.11 33.87 11.90
C GLY A 398 15.65 34.30 13.30
N VAL A 399 15.64 33.40 14.29
CA VAL A 399 15.40 33.75 15.70
C VAL A 399 16.39 32.96 16.56
N ASP A 400 17.41 33.67 17.10
CA ASP A 400 18.43 33.19 18.04
C ASP A 400 19.34 32.04 17.62
N GLU A 401 20.44 32.37 16.95
CA GLU A 401 21.66 31.51 16.92
C GLU A 401 22.10 31.08 18.32
N GLN A 402 21.87 31.89 19.35
CA GLN A 402 22.18 31.56 20.75
C GLN A 402 21.32 30.44 21.35
N TYR A 403 20.11 30.19 20.85
CA TYR A 403 19.25 29.12 21.34
C TYR A 403 19.61 27.78 20.66
N GLN A 404 20.00 27.81 19.40
CA GLN A 404 20.50 26.62 18.70
C GLN A 404 21.87 26.16 19.22
N ASP A 405 22.76 27.10 19.55
CA ASP A 405 24.04 26.79 20.21
C ASP A 405 23.87 26.20 21.61
N ARG A 406 22.82 26.56 22.34
CA ARG A 406 22.52 25.93 23.64
C ARG A 406 22.06 24.49 23.51
N ILE A 407 21.25 24.16 22.50
CA ILE A 407 20.82 22.78 22.24
C ILE A 407 21.97 21.97 21.63
N ALA A 408 22.76 22.55 20.74
CA ALA A 408 23.94 21.90 20.17
C ALA A 408 25.02 21.68 21.22
N ASN A 409 25.27 22.66 22.10
CA ASN A 409 26.27 22.55 23.16
C ASN A 409 25.80 21.67 24.32
N SER A 410 24.51 21.59 24.64
CA SER A 410 24.00 20.60 25.59
C SER A 410 24.08 19.16 25.06
N ALA A 411 24.13 18.97 23.73
CA ALA A 411 24.33 17.66 23.12
C ALA A 411 25.83 17.27 22.95
N ILE A 412 26.75 18.23 23.10
CA ILE A 412 28.19 17.99 22.96
C ILE A 412 28.83 17.70 24.32
N ASP A 413 28.27 18.24 25.45
CA ASP A 413 28.78 17.98 26.80
C ASP A 413 28.42 16.60 27.37
N ASP A 414 27.54 15.87 26.73
CA ASP A 414 27.12 14.53 27.13
C ASP A 414 27.71 13.47 26.21
N GLU A 415 29.02 13.24 26.25
CA GLU A 415 29.62 12.00 25.71
C GLU A 415 29.04 10.73 26.37
N GLU A 416 28.31 10.85 27.46
CA GLU A 416 27.61 9.77 28.16
C GLU A 416 26.15 9.56 27.73
N THR A 417 25.49 10.52 27.09
CA THR A 417 24.02 10.46 26.79
C THR A 417 23.62 9.76 25.51
N TRP A 418 24.54 9.17 24.81
CA TRP A 418 24.20 8.23 23.74
C TRP A 418 23.38 7.02 24.23
N GLU A 419 23.39 6.77 25.53
CA GLU A 419 23.03 5.45 26.03
C GLU A 419 21.55 5.26 26.32
N ASP A 420 20.77 6.33 26.57
CA ASP A 420 19.43 6.16 27.14
C ASP A 420 18.31 7.06 26.60
N GLU A 421 18.52 7.89 25.59
CA GLU A 421 17.41 8.63 25.01
C GLU A 421 16.57 7.75 24.06
N VAL A 422 15.70 6.97 24.68
CA VAL A 422 14.47 6.54 24.01
C VAL A 422 13.72 7.81 23.65
N PRO A 423 13.44 8.10 22.38
CA PRO A 423 12.68 9.28 21.98
C PRO A 423 11.42 9.41 22.86
N ILE A 424 11.12 10.61 23.31
CA ILE A 424 10.02 10.88 24.26
C ILE A 424 8.69 10.25 23.81
N TRP A 425 8.46 10.14 22.52
CA TRP A 425 7.27 9.52 21.96
C TRP A 425 7.25 7.97 22.09
N VAL A 426 8.40 7.30 22.16
CA VAL A 426 8.47 5.85 22.46
C VAL A 426 8.11 5.62 23.94
N ALA A 427 8.58 6.46 24.82
CA ALA A 427 8.20 6.42 26.25
C ALA A 427 6.69 6.69 26.44
N VAL A 428 6.13 7.61 25.64
CA VAL A 428 4.68 7.94 25.67
C VAL A 428 3.84 6.81 25.06
N ALA A 429 4.34 6.12 24.02
CA ALA A 429 3.66 4.94 23.45
C ALA A 429 3.68 3.74 24.41
N GLN A 430 4.71 3.61 25.25
CA GLN A 430 4.79 2.59 26.28
C GLN A 430 3.82 2.84 27.45
N ASP A 431 3.58 4.11 27.81
CA ASP A 431 2.61 4.49 28.85
C ASP A 431 1.14 4.37 28.39
N ALA A 432 0.87 4.42 27.09
CA ALA A 432 -0.49 4.30 26.54
C ALA A 432 -1.02 2.85 26.48
N GLY A 433 -0.15 1.84 26.61
CA GLY A 433 -0.51 0.40 26.53
C GLY A 433 -0.98 -0.25 27.84
N GLY A 434 -0.96 0.45 28.94
CA GLY A 434 -1.29 -0.09 30.26
C GLY A 434 -2.76 0.00 30.64
N VAL A 435 -3.70 -0.58 29.89
CA VAL A 435 -5.05 -0.85 30.38
C VAL A 435 -5.06 -2.22 31.04
N SER A 436 -4.78 -2.26 32.33
CA SER A 436 -5.04 -3.42 33.18
C SER A 436 -6.54 -3.64 33.31
N ILE A 437 -7.03 -4.75 32.77
CA ILE A 437 -8.41 -5.20 32.97
C ILE A 437 -8.53 -5.70 34.42
N THR A 438 -8.87 -4.82 35.34
CA THR A 438 -9.34 -5.20 36.68
C THR A 438 -10.86 -5.38 36.65
N SER A 439 -11.32 -6.45 37.28
CA SER A 439 -12.72 -6.83 37.39
C SER A 439 -13.55 -5.76 38.13
N PRO A 440 -14.90 -5.72 37.90
CA PRO A 440 -15.76 -4.60 38.33
C PRO A 440 -15.97 -4.38 39.84
N GLN A 441 -15.23 -5.05 40.72
CA GLN A 441 -15.51 -5.00 42.16
C GLN A 441 -14.56 -4.13 43.01
N GLU A 442 -13.53 -3.48 42.43
CA GLU A 442 -12.58 -2.67 43.21
C GLU A 442 -12.62 -1.16 42.96
N GLN A 443 -13.70 -0.62 42.36
CA GLN A 443 -13.83 0.82 42.07
C GLN A 443 -14.56 1.63 43.16
N GLN A 444 -14.51 1.23 44.42
CA GLN A 444 -14.93 2.15 45.49
C GLN A 444 -13.80 2.28 46.51
N THR A 445 -13.09 3.35 46.41
CA THR A 445 -12.25 4.07 47.35
C THR A 445 -10.83 4.31 46.86
N ARG A 446 -10.65 5.40 46.14
CA ARG A 446 -9.46 6.26 46.26
C ARG A 446 -9.74 7.66 45.72
N SER A 447 -9.75 8.61 46.66
CA SER A 447 -9.90 10.04 46.41
C SER A 447 -8.62 10.64 45.78
N GLN A 448 -8.88 11.45 44.77
CA GLN A 448 -8.22 12.73 44.44
C GLN A 448 -6.71 12.86 44.62
N THR A 449 -5.96 12.80 43.54
CA THR A 449 -4.96 13.83 43.20
C THR A 449 -4.77 13.87 41.68
N PRO A 450 -4.77 15.04 41.03
CA PRO A 450 -4.72 15.18 39.58
C PRO A 450 -3.26 15.38 39.17
N HIS A 451 -2.66 14.35 38.61
CA HIS A 451 -1.50 14.48 37.72
C HIS A 451 -1.76 13.67 36.45
N SER A 452 -2.55 14.26 35.56
CA SER A 452 -2.64 13.79 34.17
C SER A 452 -1.49 14.39 33.37
N LYS A 453 -0.55 13.57 32.95
CA LYS A 453 0.40 13.91 31.90
C LYS A 453 -0.34 13.90 30.56
N PRO A 454 -0.06 14.83 29.63
CA PRO A 454 -0.73 14.85 28.33
C PRO A 454 -0.30 13.65 27.51
N SER A 455 -1.27 12.83 27.11
CA SER A 455 -1.08 11.78 26.11
C SER A 455 -1.09 12.43 24.72
N LEU A 456 -0.11 12.13 23.89
CA LEU A 456 -0.06 12.48 22.45
C LEU A 456 -0.98 11.58 21.59
N GLY A 457 -2.03 11.06 22.16
CA GLY A 457 -3.12 10.40 21.46
C GLY A 457 -4.29 11.35 21.28
N PHE A 458 -5.09 11.16 20.24
CA PHE A 458 -6.28 11.94 19.94
C PHE A 458 -7.10 12.25 21.19
N VAL A 459 -7.00 13.49 21.67
CA VAL A 459 -7.82 14.00 22.75
C VAL A 459 -9.11 14.54 22.13
N SER A 460 -10.27 14.12 22.64
CA SER A 460 -11.54 14.64 22.15
C SER A 460 -11.61 16.17 22.45
N ALA A 461 -12.30 16.93 21.60
CA ALA A 461 -12.40 18.38 21.73
C ALA A 461 -12.90 18.86 23.12
N SER A 462 -13.60 18.01 23.87
CA SER A 462 -14.10 18.32 25.22
C SER A 462 -13.03 18.24 26.33
N SER A 463 -11.86 17.64 26.09
CA SER A 463 -10.76 17.58 27.08
C SER A 463 -9.69 18.65 26.86
N MET A 464 -9.75 19.41 25.75
CA MET A 464 -8.82 20.52 25.48
C MET A 464 -9.05 21.78 26.29
N GLU A 465 -10.24 22.00 26.85
CA GLU A 465 -10.55 23.19 27.67
C GLU A 465 -9.81 23.19 29.05
N GLN A 466 -9.21 22.08 29.46
CA GLN A 466 -8.54 21.98 30.77
C GLN A 466 -7.00 22.01 30.73
N VAL A 467 -6.37 22.08 29.56
CA VAL A 467 -4.91 22.22 29.43
C VAL A 467 -4.53 23.69 29.18
N GLY A 468 -5.03 24.58 30.04
CA GLY A 468 -4.71 26.00 30.01
C GLY A 468 -3.36 26.31 30.69
N GLY A 469 -2.25 25.80 30.21
CA GLY A 469 -0.95 26.07 30.78
C GLY A 469 0.19 26.31 29.79
N TRP A 470 0.02 25.95 28.52
CA TRP A 470 1.10 26.00 27.53
C TRP A 470 1.03 27.15 26.54
N SER A 471 -0.09 27.87 26.47
CA SER A 471 -0.31 28.89 25.42
C SER A 471 0.21 30.31 25.76
N GLN A 472 0.82 30.54 26.92
CA GLN A 472 1.18 31.91 27.33
C GLN A 472 2.66 32.30 27.21
N GLN A 473 3.57 31.45 26.70
CA GLN A 473 4.99 31.81 26.62
C GLN A 473 5.70 31.68 25.27
N LYS A 474 5.04 31.28 24.22
CA LYS A 474 5.65 31.28 22.86
C LYS A 474 4.76 32.04 21.87
N GLY A 475 4.80 33.37 21.94
CA GLY A 475 4.39 34.20 20.81
C GLY A 475 5.34 33.92 19.65
N GLU A 476 4.98 33.02 18.75
CA GLU A 476 5.76 32.77 17.54
C GLU A 476 5.78 34.05 16.70
N HIS A 477 6.98 34.50 16.40
CA HIS A 477 7.15 35.69 15.56
C HIS A 477 6.63 35.37 14.15
N PRO A 478 5.78 36.19 13.53
CA PRO A 478 5.29 35.96 12.15
C PRO A 478 6.40 35.78 11.11
N ALA A 479 7.61 36.19 11.44
CA ALA A 479 8.79 36.10 10.61
C ALA A 479 9.59 34.79 10.75
N MET A 480 9.15 33.84 11.60
CA MET A 480 9.86 32.57 11.78
C MET A 480 9.89 31.78 10.47
N GLN A 481 11.09 31.34 10.09
CA GLN A 481 11.32 30.51 8.91
C GLN A 481 11.75 29.11 9.34
N TYR A 482 11.38 28.13 8.52
CA TYR A 482 11.81 26.75 8.64
C TYR A 482 12.60 26.35 7.42
N GLU A 483 13.64 25.57 7.61
CA GLU A 483 14.46 25.00 6.55
C GLU A 483 14.64 23.52 6.81
N ALA A 484 14.60 22.71 5.75
CA ALA A 484 14.85 21.28 5.88
C ALA A 484 16.36 21.05 6.08
N THR A 485 16.69 20.15 7.00
CA THR A 485 18.04 19.63 7.13
C THR A 485 18.36 18.68 5.96
N ALA A 486 19.63 18.32 5.76
CA ALA A 486 19.99 17.30 4.76
C ALA A 486 19.21 16.00 4.96
N MET A 487 19.00 15.59 6.22
CA MET A 487 18.17 14.44 6.56
C MET A 487 16.70 14.67 6.19
N GLY A 488 16.13 15.83 6.52
CA GLY A 488 14.75 16.17 6.18
C GLY A 488 14.49 16.20 4.68
N GLU A 489 15.41 16.78 3.90
CA GLU A 489 15.35 16.75 2.44
C GLU A 489 15.37 15.33 1.90
N ARG A 490 16.26 14.49 2.46
CA ARG A 490 16.38 13.10 2.03
C ARG A 490 15.12 12.30 2.31
N ILE A 491 14.53 12.44 3.51
CA ILE A 491 13.27 11.79 3.88
C ILE A 491 12.13 12.23 2.95
N ALA A 492 12.02 13.53 2.66
CA ALA A 492 11.03 14.05 1.74
C ALA A 492 11.19 13.48 0.31
N GLN A 493 12.44 13.33 -0.19
CA GLN A 493 12.74 12.71 -1.48
C GLN A 493 12.40 11.23 -1.52
N LEU A 494 12.61 10.52 -0.42
CA LEU A 494 12.31 9.09 -0.26
C LEU A 494 10.81 8.81 -0.11
N TYR A 495 10.01 9.82 0.18
CA TYR A 495 8.57 9.68 0.45
C TYR A 495 8.27 8.84 1.70
N LEU A 496 9.17 8.88 2.68
CA LEU A 496 9.01 8.18 3.96
C LEU A 496 8.19 9.02 4.95
N ASP A 497 7.39 8.35 5.77
CA ASP A 497 6.86 8.97 6.99
C ASP A 497 8.06 9.39 7.86
N PRO A 498 8.16 10.66 8.31
CA PRO A 498 9.21 11.10 9.21
C PRO A 498 9.36 10.22 10.47
N LEU A 499 8.28 9.65 10.99
CA LEU A 499 8.35 8.70 12.10
C LEU A 499 9.05 7.39 11.71
N SER A 500 8.79 6.87 10.52
CA SER A 500 9.55 5.72 10.00
C SER A 500 11.04 6.03 9.91
N ALA A 501 11.37 7.24 9.47
CA ALA A 501 12.76 7.68 9.36
C ALA A 501 13.43 7.80 10.74
N SER A 502 12.74 8.31 11.75
CA SER A 502 13.23 8.37 13.13
C SER A 502 13.50 6.99 13.73
N ILE A 503 12.56 6.05 13.54
CA ILE A 503 12.73 4.64 13.96
C ILE A 503 13.95 4.01 13.28
N ILE A 504 14.06 4.16 11.97
CA ILE A 504 15.18 3.61 11.18
C ILE A 504 16.49 4.24 11.64
N ARG A 505 16.55 5.57 11.79
CA ARG A 505 17.75 6.28 12.26
C ARG A 505 18.23 5.75 13.60
N THR A 506 17.33 5.64 14.57
CA THR A 506 17.63 5.11 15.91
C THR A 506 18.13 3.67 15.83
N GLY A 507 17.47 2.82 15.04
CA GLY A 507 17.90 1.44 14.83
C GLY A 507 19.25 1.32 14.14
N MET A 508 19.55 2.19 13.16
CA MET A 508 20.86 2.22 12.49
C MET A 508 21.97 2.68 13.44
N ARG A 509 21.72 3.66 14.28
CA ARG A 509 22.66 4.06 15.33
C ARG A 509 22.95 2.90 16.31
N ARG A 510 21.91 2.15 16.69
CA ARG A 510 22.06 0.93 17.50
C ARG A 510 22.85 -0.16 16.76
N ALA A 511 22.66 -0.32 15.46
CA ALA A 511 23.42 -1.24 14.65
C ALA A 511 24.92 -0.90 14.60
N VAL A 512 25.27 0.37 14.40
CA VAL A 512 26.66 0.83 14.42
C VAL A 512 27.29 0.62 15.80
N ARG A 513 26.59 0.97 16.88
CA ARG A 513 27.05 0.76 18.28
C ARG A 513 27.32 -0.72 18.54
N ARG A 514 26.41 -1.60 18.12
CA ARG A 514 26.55 -3.06 18.27
C ARG A 514 27.82 -3.59 17.61
N ILE A 515 28.15 -3.10 16.43
CA ILE A 515 29.39 -3.48 15.73
C ILE A 515 30.62 -2.90 16.43
N VAL A 516 30.60 -1.63 16.80
CA VAL A 516 31.80 -0.92 17.29
C VAL A 516 32.11 -1.24 18.75
N ARG A 517 31.10 -1.32 19.62
CA ARG A 517 31.29 -1.52 21.07
C ARG A 517 31.18 -2.98 21.49
N ASP A 518 30.18 -3.70 20.96
CA ASP A 518 29.85 -5.03 21.43
C ASP A 518 30.55 -6.12 20.60
N ASP A 519 31.26 -5.74 19.53
CA ASP A 519 31.87 -6.65 18.53
C ASP A 519 30.88 -7.73 18.06
N ALA A 520 29.59 -7.36 17.98
CA ALA A 520 28.51 -8.28 17.63
C ALA A 520 27.97 -7.99 16.23
N PRO A 521 27.70 -9.01 15.43
CA PRO A 521 27.22 -8.83 14.06
C PRO A 521 25.79 -8.30 14.04
N VAL A 522 25.49 -7.50 13.04
CA VAL A 522 24.12 -7.11 12.69
C VAL A 522 23.55 -8.13 11.72
N THR A 523 22.46 -8.78 12.09
CA THR A 523 21.86 -9.84 11.29
C THR A 523 20.90 -9.29 10.22
N GLN A 524 20.69 -10.05 9.16
CA GLN A 524 19.71 -9.70 8.13
C GLN A 524 18.28 -9.71 8.69
N PHE A 525 18.01 -10.59 9.67
CA PHE A 525 16.73 -10.60 10.37
C PHE A 525 16.51 -9.33 11.17
N GLY A 526 17.51 -8.87 11.93
CA GLY A 526 17.44 -7.60 12.70
C GLY A 526 17.16 -6.39 11.81
N LEU A 527 17.85 -6.29 10.65
CA LEU A 527 17.59 -5.22 9.66
C LEU A 527 16.19 -5.31 9.05
N THR A 528 15.73 -6.52 8.75
CA THR A 528 14.36 -6.75 8.23
C THR A 528 13.32 -6.42 9.28
N HIS A 529 13.52 -6.83 10.52
CA HIS A 529 12.63 -6.52 11.64
C HIS A 529 12.52 -5.00 11.88
N LEU A 530 13.65 -4.29 11.87
CA LEU A 530 13.66 -2.84 12.01
C LEU A 530 12.79 -2.16 10.93
N ALA A 531 12.91 -2.57 9.68
CA ALA A 531 12.05 -2.04 8.63
C ALA A 531 10.57 -2.41 8.83
N CYS A 532 10.28 -3.61 9.35
CA CYS A 532 8.90 -4.01 9.70
C CYS A 532 8.32 -3.20 10.86
N SER A 533 9.15 -2.63 11.74
CA SER A 533 8.69 -1.85 12.90
C SER A 533 8.22 -0.44 12.54
N THR A 534 8.41 -0.02 11.29
CA THR A 534 8.02 1.31 10.83
C THR A 534 6.52 1.41 10.50
N PRO A 535 5.89 2.59 10.67
CA PRO A 535 4.51 2.84 10.24
C PRO A 535 4.26 2.59 8.74
N ASP A 536 5.27 2.80 7.90
CA ASP A 536 5.18 2.59 6.45
C ASP A 536 5.10 1.11 6.05
N PHE A 537 5.41 0.19 6.96
CA PHE A 537 5.33 -1.23 6.68
C PHE A 537 3.98 -1.83 7.09
N ALA A 538 3.30 -2.48 6.15
CA ALA A 538 2.05 -3.19 6.43
C ALA A 538 2.32 -4.52 7.15
N SER A 539 2.45 -4.50 8.47
CA SER A 539 2.74 -5.68 9.28
C SER A 539 1.66 -6.76 9.17
N LEU A 540 2.04 -8.01 9.39
CA LEU A 540 1.13 -9.15 9.52
C LEU A 540 0.54 -9.21 10.93
N TRP A 541 -0.70 -9.65 11.03
CA TRP A 541 -1.32 -9.92 12.34
C TRP A 541 -0.92 -11.30 12.85
N ALA A 542 -0.61 -11.40 14.15
CA ALA A 542 -0.53 -12.67 14.84
C ALA A 542 -1.97 -13.20 15.05
N LYS A 543 -2.22 -14.43 14.59
CA LYS A 543 -3.53 -15.10 14.74
C LYS A 543 -3.61 -15.80 16.08
N THR A 544 -4.80 -16.23 16.49
CA THR A 544 -5.01 -16.96 17.75
C THR A 544 -4.10 -18.20 17.86
N ALA A 545 -3.84 -18.89 16.76
CA ALA A 545 -2.93 -20.04 16.74
C ALA A 545 -1.46 -19.61 17.00
N ASP A 546 -1.05 -18.46 16.50
CA ASP A 546 0.29 -17.90 16.70
C ASP A 546 0.53 -17.45 18.15
N LEU A 547 -0.55 -17.11 18.86
CA LEU A 547 -0.51 -16.67 20.27
C LEU A 547 -0.48 -17.85 21.26
N THR A 548 -0.64 -19.09 20.77
CA THR A 548 -0.57 -20.28 21.63
C THR A 548 0.84 -20.48 22.16
N LEU A 549 0.99 -20.74 23.46
CA LEU A 549 2.28 -20.96 24.10
C LEU A 549 3.04 -22.11 23.41
N GLY A 550 4.28 -21.84 23.02
CA GLY A 550 5.10 -22.82 22.29
C GLY A 550 4.81 -22.91 20.79
N SER A 551 4.04 -21.98 20.21
CA SER A 551 3.90 -21.88 18.75
C SER A 551 5.23 -21.56 18.09
N ASP A 552 5.37 -21.97 16.80
CA ASP A 552 6.59 -21.71 16.03
C ASP A 552 6.96 -20.22 16.00
N LEU A 553 5.95 -19.34 15.98
CA LEU A 553 6.18 -17.90 15.98
C LEU A 553 6.72 -17.40 17.33
N GLN A 554 6.24 -17.90 18.45
CA GLN A 554 6.79 -17.55 19.77
C GLN A 554 8.20 -18.06 19.96
N LEU A 555 8.49 -19.28 19.48
CA LEU A 555 9.85 -19.83 19.50
C LEU A 555 10.81 -19.01 18.62
N LYS A 556 10.34 -18.59 17.44
CA LYS A 556 11.15 -17.70 16.58
C LYS A 556 11.37 -16.36 17.26
N ALA A 557 10.35 -15.74 17.88
CA ALA A 557 10.47 -14.46 18.58
C ALA A 557 11.51 -14.52 19.69
N ALA A 558 11.47 -15.56 20.53
CA ALA A 558 12.46 -15.77 21.58
C ALA A 558 13.89 -16.02 21.03
N ALA A 559 14.01 -16.72 19.91
CA ALA A 559 15.31 -17.02 19.30
C ALA A 559 16.02 -15.80 18.69
N VAL A 560 15.26 -14.75 18.29
CA VAL A 560 15.79 -13.57 17.62
C VAL A 560 15.82 -12.32 18.50
N GLU A 561 15.42 -12.42 19.76
CA GLU A 561 15.29 -11.28 20.67
C GLU A 561 16.59 -10.46 20.74
N ASP A 562 17.74 -11.13 20.85
CA ASP A 562 19.05 -10.51 20.87
C ASP A 562 19.48 -9.87 19.53
N GLU A 563 18.76 -10.14 18.45
CA GLU A 563 19.09 -9.60 17.12
C GLU A 563 18.38 -8.27 16.85
N LEU A 564 17.36 -7.91 17.64
CA LEU A 564 16.48 -6.78 17.36
C LEU A 564 17.20 -5.44 17.54
N LEU A 565 17.03 -4.59 16.53
CA LEU A 565 17.57 -3.23 16.51
C LEU A 565 16.55 -2.19 17.02
N HIS A 566 15.31 -2.58 17.18
CA HIS A 566 14.23 -1.80 17.75
C HIS A 566 13.48 -2.68 18.74
N ASP A 567 13.42 -2.24 19.99
CA ASP A 567 12.80 -3.01 21.06
C ASP A 567 11.30 -2.74 21.09
N MET A 568 10.54 -3.76 20.76
CA MET A 568 9.08 -3.78 20.73
C MET A 568 8.51 -4.92 21.58
N SER A 569 9.32 -5.52 22.45
CA SER A 569 8.95 -6.73 23.20
C SER A 569 7.73 -6.57 24.10
N TYR A 570 7.40 -5.35 24.49
CA TYR A 570 6.22 -5.02 25.30
C TYR A 570 5.00 -4.57 24.50
N GLU A 571 5.09 -4.50 23.18
CA GLU A 571 3.97 -4.09 22.35
C GLU A 571 3.11 -5.28 21.91
N GLU A 572 1.78 -5.10 21.89
CA GLU A 572 0.83 -6.10 21.37
C GLU A 572 1.13 -6.52 19.92
N ARG A 573 1.81 -5.65 19.15
CA ARG A 573 2.17 -5.87 17.76
C ARG A 573 3.46 -6.66 17.58
N HIS A 574 4.26 -6.91 18.63
CA HIS A 574 5.57 -7.54 18.55
C HIS A 574 5.57 -8.84 17.73
N LEU A 575 4.70 -9.80 18.06
CA LEU A 575 4.60 -11.05 17.31
C LEU A 575 4.22 -10.86 15.84
N GLY A 576 3.42 -9.85 15.54
CA GLY A 576 3.07 -9.48 14.16
C GLY A 576 4.27 -8.96 13.38
N LEU A 577 5.15 -8.18 14.01
CA LEU A 577 6.39 -7.68 13.42
C LEU A 577 7.39 -8.81 13.17
N VAL A 578 7.60 -9.68 14.15
CA VAL A 578 8.43 -10.88 14.00
C VAL A 578 7.90 -11.77 12.88
N LYS A 579 6.57 -12.00 12.81
CA LYS A 579 5.94 -12.77 11.73
C LYS A 579 6.18 -12.12 10.36
N SER A 580 6.15 -10.81 10.30
CA SER A 580 6.39 -10.05 9.07
C SER A 580 7.84 -10.19 8.60
N ALA A 581 8.79 -10.01 9.51
CA ALA A 581 10.22 -10.21 9.22
C ALA A 581 10.52 -11.65 8.81
N TRP A 582 9.91 -12.61 9.49
CA TRP A 582 10.05 -14.03 9.17
C TRP A 582 9.47 -14.39 7.80
N CYS A 583 8.35 -13.76 7.41
CA CYS A 583 7.79 -13.92 6.07
C CYS A 583 8.77 -13.46 4.97
N ILE A 584 9.44 -12.33 5.18
CA ILE A 584 10.44 -11.82 4.26
C ILE A 584 11.71 -12.68 4.27
N GLU A 585 12.13 -13.21 5.43
CA GLU A 585 13.24 -14.14 5.56
C GLU A 585 13.00 -15.41 4.72
N HIS A 586 11.85 -16.07 4.88
CA HIS A 586 11.47 -17.23 4.06
C HIS A 586 11.50 -16.92 2.55
N TRP A 587 11.08 -15.70 2.18
CA TRP A 587 11.10 -15.29 0.79
C TRP A 587 12.52 -15.19 0.22
N PHE A 588 13.45 -14.55 0.91
CA PHE A 588 14.81 -14.40 0.40
C PHE A 588 15.72 -15.63 0.68
N GLU A 589 15.31 -16.54 1.55
CA GLU A 589 15.91 -17.87 1.73
C GLU A 589 15.44 -18.90 0.69
N GLU A 590 14.66 -18.45 -0.30
CA GLU A 590 14.18 -19.24 -1.46
C GLU A 590 13.09 -20.25 -1.15
N GLU A 591 12.45 -20.17 -0.01
CA GLU A 591 11.31 -21.03 0.23
C GLU A 591 10.23 -20.84 -0.84
N THR A 592 9.54 -21.90 -1.16
CA THR A 592 8.48 -21.84 -2.16
C THR A 592 7.30 -21.02 -1.62
N MET A 593 6.60 -20.32 -2.50
CA MET A 593 5.41 -19.58 -2.10
C MET A 593 4.38 -20.47 -1.39
N ARG A 594 4.32 -21.74 -1.74
CA ARG A 594 3.42 -22.73 -1.10
C ARG A 594 3.81 -23.03 0.34
N GLU A 595 5.10 -23.10 0.63
CA GLU A 595 5.61 -23.28 2.00
C GLU A 595 5.30 -22.06 2.84
N ILE A 596 5.56 -20.85 2.32
CA ILE A 596 5.24 -19.57 2.98
C ILE A 596 3.74 -19.46 3.27
N GLU A 597 2.87 -19.78 2.28
CA GLU A 597 1.42 -19.81 2.46
C GLU A 597 1.02 -20.78 3.59
N LYS A 598 1.64 -21.96 3.64
CA LYS A 598 1.27 -22.99 4.60
C LYS A 598 1.71 -22.65 6.03
N GLN A 599 2.95 -22.15 6.17
CA GLN A 599 3.53 -21.87 7.49
C GLN A 599 2.94 -20.63 8.14
N LEU A 600 2.79 -19.56 7.35
CA LEU A 600 2.41 -18.24 7.88
C LEU A 600 0.95 -17.87 7.63
N ASP A 601 0.21 -18.70 6.87
CA ASP A 601 -1.17 -18.45 6.45
C ASP A 601 -1.34 -17.07 5.80
N VAL A 602 -0.43 -16.75 4.86
CA VAL A 602 -0.41 -15.49 4.09
C VAL A 602 -0.69 -15.76 2.61
N SER A 603 -1.25 -14.79 1.90
CA SER A 603 -1.53 -14.96 0.46
C SER A 603 -0.34 -14.48 -0.39
N PRO A 604 -0.16 -15.00 -1.62
CA PRO A 604 0.93 -14.60 -2.50
C PRO A 604 0.96 -13.09 -2.80
N GLY A 605 -0.20 -12.45 -2.96
CA GLY A 605 -0.28 -11.01 -3.17
C GLY A 605 0.19 -10.21 -1.95
N ASP A 606 -0.08 -10.72 -0.74
CA ASP A 606 0.38 -10.08 0.50
C ASP A 606 1.89 -10.17 0.66
N VAL A 607 2.50 -11.30 0.27
CA VAL A 607 3.97 -11.46 0.28
C VAL A 607 4.60 -10.49 -0.72
N HIS A 608 4.12 -10.43 -1.96
CA HIS A 608 4.68 -9.54 -2.98
C HIS A 608 4.57 -8.06 -2.59
N HIS A 609 3.44 -7.63 -2.04
CA HIS A 609 3.28 -6.26 -1.56
C HIS A 609 4.31 -5.91 -0.46
N ARG A 610 4.53 -6.82 0.48
CA ARG A 610 5.52 -6.63 1.55
C ARG A 610 6.95 -6.65 1.06
N VAL A 611 7.24 -7.44 0.03
CA VAL A 611 8.54 -7.43 -0.64
C VAL A 611 8.84 -6.07 -1.27
N GLU A 612 7.85 -5.46 -1.93
CA GLU A 612 7.99 -4.11 -2.51
C GLU A 612 8.22 -3.04 -1.43
N LEU A 613 7.44 -3.09 -0.35
CA LEU A 613 7.63 -2.17 0.79
C LEU A 613 9.00 -2.37 1.45
N MET A 614 9.41 -3.61 1.67
CA MET A 614 10.71 -3.94 2.27
C MET A 614 11.87 -3.45 1.41
N GLU A 615 11.80 -3.65 0.08
CA GLU A 615 12.84 -3.14 -0.83
C GLU A 615 13.00 -1.62 -0.70
N TRP A 616 11.89 -0.90 -0.65
CA TRP A 616 11.88 0.55 -0.50
C TRP A 616 12.41 1.01 0.87
N LEU A 617 11.97 0.38 1.97
CA LEU A 617 12.42 0.72 3.33
C LEU A 617 13.90 0.42 3.55
N LEU A 618 14.43 -0.70 3.03
CA LEU A 618 15.87 -1.01 3.10
C LEU A 618 16.71 0.00 2.30
N TYR A 619 16.19 0.47 1.15
CA TYR A 619 16.82 1.58 0.45
C TYR A 619 16.80 2.85 1.28
N GLY A 620 15.66 3.18 1.90
CA GLY A 620 15.53 4.29 2.83
C GLY A 620 16.49 4.20 4.02
N ALA A 621 16.61 3.02 4.63
CA ALA A 621 17.52 2.78 5.75
C ALA A 621 19.00 3.03 5.37
N ARG A 622 19.39 2.59 4.17
CA ARG A 622 20.74 2.88 3.64
C ARG A 622 20.97 4.38 3.47
N GLU A 623 20.03 5.08 2.91
CA GLU A 623 20.16 6.53 2.66
C GLU A 623 20.15 7.33 3.97
N ILE A 624 19.34 6.95 4.95
CA ILE A 624 19.30 7.54 6.29
C ILE A 624 20.65 7.30 6.99
N LEU A 625 21.19 6.07 6.96
CA LEU A 625 22.50 5.75 7.53
C LEU A 625 23.62 6.64 6.97
N LEU A 626 23.62 6.88 5.66
CA LEU A 626 24.65 7.67 4.98
C LEU A 626 24.48 9.19 5.13
N THR A 627 23.28 9.64 5.53
CA THR A 627 22.97 11.08 5.71
C THR A 627 23.06 11.50 7.19
N ASP A 628 23.16 10.54 8.13
CA ASP A 628 23.20 10.82 9.56
C ASP A 628 24.57 11.42 9.94
N ASP A 629 24.56 12.68 10.37
CA ASP A 629 25.73 13.49 10.71
C ASP A 629 26.31 13.24 12.09
N VAL A 630 25.71 12.35 12.87
CA VAL A 630 26.18 11.96 14.21
C VAL A 630 27.45 11.12 14.18
N PHE A 631 27.73 10.46 13.05
CA PHE A 631 28.83 9.53 12.96
C PHE A 631 30.15 10.25 12.65
N ALA A 632 31.16 10.03 13.48
CA ALA A 632 32.52 10.52 13.27
C ALA A 632 33.25 9.76 12.14
N ASP A 633 34.33 10.34 11.63
CA ASP A 633 35.13 9.76 10.54
C ASP A 633 35.64 8.34 10.86
N GLU A 634 35.91 8.01 12.12
CA GLU A 634 36.34 6.69 12.57
C GLU A 634 35.29 5.60 12.32
N HIS A 635 34.00 5.95 12.24
CA HIS A 635 32.92 5.01 11.98
C HIS A 635 32.74 4.72 10.48
N MET A 636 33.37 5.48 9.58
CA MET A 636 33.18 5.38 8.13
C MET A 636 33.39 3.96 7.56
N PRO A 637 34.36 3.15 8.02
CA PRO A 637 34.50 1.77 7.55
C PRO A 637 33.28 0.91 7.90
N VAL A 638 32.72 1.07 9.10
CA VAL A 638 31.51 0.35 9.56
C VAL A 638 30.31 0.78 8.76
N LEU A 639 30.11 2.10 8.54
CA LEU A 639 29.04 2.63 7.72
C LEU A 639 29.09 2.10 6.28
N ALA A 640 30.29 2.06 5.69
CA ALA A 640 30.49 1.54 4.35
C ALA A 640 30.14 0.05 4.25
N GLN A 641 30.49 -0.74 5.27
CA GLN A 641 30.14 -2.17 5.31
C GLN A 641 28.63 -2.35 5.50
N LEU A 642 28.02 -1.70 6.49
CA LEU A 642 26.59 -1.80 6.77
C LEU A 642 25.74 -1.31 5.58
N SER A 643 26.20 -0.26 4.87
CA SER A 643 25.57 0.20 3.61
C SER A 643 25.59 -0.88 2.52
N LYS A 644 26.67 -1.66 2.40
CA LYS A 644 26.78 -2.80 1.48
C LYS A 644 25.85 -3.93 1.90
N ASP A 645 25.79 -4.23 3.19
CA ASP A 645 24.93 -5.28 3.74
C ASP A 645 23.45 -4.96 3.51
N LEU A 646 23.04 -3.69 3.70
CA LEU A 646 21.69 -3.21 3.38
C LEU A 646 21.36 -3.34 1.88
N ASP A 647 22.28 -2.97 0.99
CA ASP A 647 22.07 -3.11 -0.46
C ASP A 647 22.03 -4.57 -0.89
N LEU A 648 22.87 -5.42 -0.30
CA LEU A 648 22.85 -6.87 -0.52
C LEU A 648 21.51 -7.47 -0.08
N LEU A 649 21.06 -7.17 1.13
CA LEU A 649 19.77 -7.62 1.63
C LEU A 649 18.62 -7.12 0.75
N ARG A 650 18.63 -5.84 0.34
CA ARG A 650 17.67 -5.27 -0.57
C ARG A 650 17.58 -6.04 -1.90
N GLN A 651 18.73 -6.40 -2.49
CA GLN A 651 18.77 -7.21 -3.72
C GLN A 651 18.22 -8.62 -3.48
N ARG A 652 18.56 -9.27 -2.36
CA ARG A 652 18.00 -10.56 -1.98
C ARG A 652 16.49 -10.52 -1.84
N VAL A 653 15.97 -9.51 -1.15
CA VAL A 653 14.52 -9.28 -0.97
C VAL A 653 13.84 -9.09 -2.32
N ARG A 654 14.35 -8.18 -3.16
CA ARG A 654 13.81 -7.90 -4.48
C ARG A 654 13.64 -9.13 -5.35
N HIS A 655 14.65 -10.01 -5.37
CA HIS A 655 14.68 -11.18 -6.23
C HIS A 655 14.18 -12.46 -5.54
N GLY A 656 14.03 -12.45 -4.23
CA GLY A 656 13.65 -13.61 -3.42
C GLY A 656 14.66 -14.75 -3.52
N CYS A 657 15.96 -14.45 -3.39
CA CYS A 657 17.00 -15.46 -3.57
C CYS A 657 18.22 -15.22 -2.67
N LYS A 658 19.02 -16.24 -2.52
CA LYS A 658 20.32 -16.19 -1.84
C LYS A 658 21.34 -15.43 -2.67
N GLU A 659 22.41 -15.01 -2.02
CA GLU A 659 23.46 -14.18 -2.62
C GLU A 659 24.10 -14.82 -3.86
N ASP A 660 24.29 -16.14 -3.85
CA ASP A 660 24.93 -16.90 -4.93
C ASP A 660 24.18 -16.81 -6.27
N LEU A 661 22.90 -16.41 -6.26
CA LEU A 661 22.08 -16.27 -7.46
C LEU A 661 21.94 -14.84 -7.98
N LEU A 662 22.39 -13.84 -7.24
CA LEU A 662 22.15 -12.42 -7.57
C LEU A 662 22.68 -12.02 -8.95
N GLN A 663 23.76 -12.63 -9.42
CA GLN A 663 24.26 -12.37 -10.76
C GLN A 663 23.34 -12.92 -11.85
N LEU A 664 22.73 -14.09 -11.61
CA LEU A 664 21.87 -14.75 -12.59
C LEU A 664 20.48 -14.11 -12.68
N VAL A 665 19.89 -13.71 -11.55
CA VAL A 665 18.54 -13.12 -11.53
C VAL A 665 18.47 -11.72 -12.16
N LYS A 666 19.59 -11.05 -12.36
CA LYS A 666 19.69 -9.80 -13.13
C LYS A 666 19.45 -10.00 -14.63
N ILE A 667 19.56 -11.24 -15.11
CA ILE A 667 19.33 -11.58 -16.53
C ILE A 667 17.80 -11.61 -16.77
N ARG A 668 17.34 -10.87 -17.74
CA ARG A 668 15.93 -10.90 -18.13
C ARG A 668 15.48 -12.32 -18.44
N HIS A 669 14.28 -12.70 -18.01
CA HIS A 669 13.69 -14.05 -18.08
C HIS A 669 14.30 -15.10 -17.13
N VAL A 670 15.30 -14.76 -16.32
CA VAL A 670 15.86 -15.63 -15.29
C VAL A 670 15.36 -15.17 -13.91
N GLY A 671 14.23 -15.73 -13.46
CA GLY A 671 13.76 -15.55 -12.08
C GLY A 671 14.44 -16.56 -11.14
N ARG A 672 14.22 -16.43 -9.81
CA ARG A 672 14.88 -17.25 -8.76
C ARG A 672 14.88 -18.76 -9.03
N ALA A 673 13.74 -19.34 -9.45
CA ALA A 673 13.66 -20.79 -9.72
C ALA A 673 14.55 -21.22 -10.88
N ARG A 674 14.59 -20.42 -11.96
CA ARG A 674 15.47 -20.70 -13.11
C ARG A 674 16.94 -20.48 -12.75
N ALA A 675 17.25 -19.44 -11.98
CA ALA A 675 18.59 -19.17 -11.49
C ALA A 675 19.10 -20.35 -10.64
N ARG A 676 18.26 -20.88 -9.73
CA ARG A 676 18.62 -22.04 -8.90
C ARG A 676 18.83 -23.31 -9.75
N SER A 677 18.01 -23.52 -10.79
CA SER A 677 18.21 -24.64 -11.74
C SER A 677 19.52 -24.52 -12.50
N LEU A 678 19.90 -23.32 -12.96
CA LEU A 678 21.19 -23.07 -13.62
C LEU A 678 22.35 -23.27 -12.65
N ALA A 679 22.26 -22.73 -11.44
CA ALA A 679 23.31 -22.89 -10.41
C ALA A 679 23.50 -24.35 -10.01
N GLY A 680 22.41 -25.12 -9.89
CA GLY A 680 22.48 -26.60 -9.67
C GLY A 680 23.10 -27.35 -10.82
N PHE A 681 23.08 -26.81 -12.03
CA PHE A 681 23.77 -27.36 -13.20
C PHE A 681 25.22 -26.88 -13.33
N GLY A 682 25.70 -26.06 -12.39
CA GLY A 682 27.07 -25.51 -12.37
C GLY A 682 27.22 -24.14 -13.04
N ILE A 683 26.14 -23.56 -13.56
CA ILE A 683 26.10 -22.23 -14.21
C ILE A 683 25.71 -21.17 -13.18
N ARG A 684 26.71 -20.46 -12.63
CA ARG A 684 26.49 -19.48 -11.54
C ARG A 684 26.72 -18.04 -11.94
N THR A 685 27.22 -17.77 -13.13
CA THR A 685 27.52 -16.40 -13.60
C THR A 685 26.97 -16.16 -15.00
N PRO A 686 26.69 -14.92 -15.39
CA PRO A 686 26.31 -14.58 -16.77
C PRO A 686 27.34 -15.06 -17.79
N LYS A 687 28.62 -14.99 -17.49
CA LYS A 687 29.68 -15.49 -18.38
C LYS A 687 29.59 -17.01 -18.60
N ALA A 688 29.29 -17.79 -17.56
CA ALA A 688 29.08 -19.21 -17.65
C ALA A 688 27.89 -19.59 -18.55
N VAL A 689 26.86 -18.78 -18.60
CA VAL A 689 25.72 -18.97 -19.53
C VAL A 689 26.15 -18.90 -21.00
N LEU A 690 27.09 -18.00 -21.35
CA LEU A 690 27.64 -17.91 -22.70
C LEU A 690 28.55 -19.08 -23.07
N GLN A 691 29.19 -19.71 -22.07
CA GLN A 691 30.09 -20.81 -22.23
C GLN A 691 29.40 -22.18 -22.37
N MET A 692 28.05 -22.22 -22.27
CA MET A 692 27.27 -23.45 -22.45
C MET A 692 27.57 -24.08 -23.83
N THR A 693 27.89 -25.36 -23.81
CA THR A 693 28.03 -26.17 -25.04
C THR A 693 26.67 -26.38 -25.71
N HIS A 694 26.68 -26.85 -26.95
CA HIS A 694 25.41 -27.16 -27.64
C HIS A 694 24.63 -28.26 -26.88
N ALA A 695 25.29 -29.25 -26.29
CA ALA A 695 24.69 -30.29 -25.46
C ALA A 695 24.05 -29.71 -24.19
N ASP A 696 24.73 -28.76 -23.52
CA ASP A 696 24.19 -28.08 -22.34
C ASP A 696 22.92 -27.28 -22.68
N LYS A 697 22.94 -26.55 -23.79
CA LYS A 697 21.77 -25.79 -24.25
C LYS A 697 20.57 -26.69 -24.54
N GLN A 698 20.81 -27.85 -25.18
CA GLN A 698 19.74 -28.83 -25.41
C GLN A 698 19.19 -29.39 -24.09
N LYS A 699 20.08 -29.73 -23.15
CA LYS A 699 19.68 -30.25 -21.84
C LYS A 699 18.89 -29.22 -21.04
N VAL A 700 19.33 -27.97 -20.99
CA VAL A 700 18.61 -26.88 -20.33
C VAL A 700 17.25 -26.63 -21.00
N ALA A 701 17.18 -26.65 -22.33
CA ALA A 701 15.93 -26.47 -23.08
C ALA A 701 14.92 -27.61 -22.84
N SER A 702 15.36 -28.79 -22.43
CA SER A 702 14.48 -29.92 -22.11
C SER A 702 13.84 -29.85 -20.72
N TRP A 703 14.29 -28.93 -19.85
CA TRP A 703 13.72 -28.79 -18.51
C TRP A 703 12.28 -28.27 -18.55
N ARG A 704 11.47 -28.65 -17.56
CA ARG A 704 10.08 -28.20 -17.46
C ARG A 704 9.99 -26.66 -17.37
N GLY A 705 9.24 -26.06 -18.27
CA GLY A 705 9.07 -24.60 -18.33
C GLY A 705 10.21 -23.85 -19.01
N TRP A 706 11.13 -24.59 -19.67
CA TRP A 706 12.15 -24.08 -20.57
C TRP A 706 11.79 -24.44 -22.02
N GLY A 707 12.57 -24.02 -22.95
CA GLY A 707 12.43 -24.34 -24.36
C GLY A 707 13.56 -23.70 -25.15
N PRO A 708 13.84 -24.12 -26.38
CA PRO A 708 14.95 -23.61 -27.18
C PRO A 708 14.90 -22.08 -27.33
N THR A 709 13.73 -21.53 -27.66
CA THR A 709 13.53 -20.07 -27.81
C THR A 709 13.83 -19.29 -26.54
N LEU A 710 13.48 -19.83 -25.36
CA LEU A 710 13.75 -19.17 -24.10
C LEU A 710 15.26 -19.17 -23.80
N VAL A 711 15.96 -20.28 -24.06
CA VAL A 711 17.42 -20.37 -23.86
C VAL A 711 18.15 -19.38 -24.77
N GLU A 712 17.73 -19.25 -26.04
CA GLU A 712 18.29 -18.27 -26.97
C GLU A 712 18.04 -16.81 -26.50
N ASN A 713 16.83 -16.51 -26.03
CA ASN A 713 16.50 -15.21 -25.46
C ASN A 713 17.38 -14.88 -24.26
N ILE A 714 17.57 -15.83 -23.33
CA ILE A 714 18.44 -15.65 -22.16
C ILE A 714 19.89 -15.37 -22.61
N ILE A 715 20.42 -16.12 -23.57
CA ILE A 715 21.77 -15.89 -24.10
C ILE A 715 21.89 -14.50 -24.75
N SER A 716 20.88 -14.07 -25.49
CA SER A 716 20.84 -12.73 -26.08
C SER A 716 20.86 -11.63 -25.04
N GLU A 717 20.07 -11.78 -23.96
CA GLU A 717 20.04 -10.81 -22.86
C GLU A 717 21.37 -10.78 -22.07
N VAL A 718 22.02 -11.93 -21.85
CA VAL A 718 23.34 -11.97 -21.22
C VAL A 718 24.39 -11.19 -22.03
N LYS A 719 24.38 -11.32 -23.36
CA LYS A 719 25.26 -10.54 -24.23
C LYS A 719 25.05 -9.04 -24.06
N LYS A 720 23.78 -8.60 -23.93
CA LYS A 720 23.45 -7.18 -23.70
C LYS A 720 23.92 -6.70 -22.32
N VAL A 721 23.78 -7.52 -21.27
CA VAL A 721 24.22 -7.18 -19.90
C VAL A 721 25.74 -6.99 -19.87
N LEU A 722 26.48 -7.96 -20.39
CA LEU A 722 27.97 -7.90 -20.39
C LEU A 722 28.50 -6.76 -21.25
N SER A 723 27.86 -6.46 -22.40
CA SER A 723 28.28 -5.33 -23.24
C SER A 723 28.03 -3.96 -22.61
N LYS A 724 27.08 -3.87 -21.67
CA LYS A 724 26.86 -2.66 -20.87
C LYS A 724 27.90 -2.53 -19.76
N GLU A 725 28.25 -3.62 -19.10
CA GLU A 725 29.30 -3.63 -18.06
C GLU A 725 30.66 -3.23 -18.63
N GLU A 726 31.03 -3.70 -19.81
CA GLU A 726 32.27 -3.29 -20.49
C GLU A 726 32.32 -1.80 -20.85
N LYS A 727 31.18 -1.16 -21.11
CA LYS A 727 31.09 0.28 -21.41
C LYS A 727 31.18 1.17 -20.18
N VAL A 728 30.94 0.64 -18.98
CA VAL A 728 30.94 1.39 -17.71
C VAL A 728 32.31 1.37 -17.04
N LEU A 729 33.20 0.42 -17.36
CA LEU A 729 34.56 0.40 -16.85
C LEU A 729 35.40 1.45 -17.60
N PRO A 730 36.05 2.41 -16.90
CA PRO A 730 37.01 3.28 -17.52
C PRO A 730 38.16 2.43 -18.08
N PRO A 731 38.76 2.84 -19.23
CA PRO A 731 39.86 2.09 -19.80
C PRO A 731 40.97 1.98 -18.75
N ARG A 732 41.39 0.76 -18.42
CA ARG A 732 42.60 0.51 -17.64
C ARG A 732 43.71 1.27 -18.31
N GLN A 733 44.27 2.31 -17.66
CA GLN A 733 45.56 2.88 -18.05
C GLN A 733 46.56 1.72 -18.05
N ARG A 734 47.06 1.38 -19.22
CA ARG A 734 48.22 0.50 -19.34
C ARG A 734 49.39 1.27 -18.74
N THR A 735 49.92 0.78 -17.65
CA THR A 735 51.17 1.20 -17.01
C THR A 735 52.38 0.66 -17.78
N ASP A 736 52.41 0.83 -19.07
CA ASP A 736 53.55 0.38 -19.88
C ASP A 736 53.98 1.45 -20.87
N ASP A 737 54.23 2.67 -20.39
CA ASP A 737 54.98 3.68 -21.11
C ASP A 737 55.51 4.70 -20.11
N LEU A 738 56.47 4.29 -19.28
CA LEU A 738 57.43 5.19 -18.65
C LEU A 738 58.64 5.29 -19.60
N PRO A 739 58.98 6.48 -20.13
CA PRO A 739 60.25 6.63 -20.82
C PRO A 739 61.38 6.48 -19.80
N LEU A 740 62.28 5.54 -20.08
CA LEU A 740 63.60 5.48 -19.45
C LEU A 740 64.31 6.82 -19.65
N GLU A 741 64.58 7.55 -18.59
CA GLU A 741 65.52 8.66 -18.59
C GLU A 741 66.91 8.08 -18.92
N GLY A 742 67.40 8.38 -20.09
CA GLY A 742 68.74 8.21 -20.53
C GLY A 742 69.62 9.37 -20.10
N GLU A 743 70.73 9.02 -19.58
CA GLU A 743 71.86 9.76 -19.07
C GLU A 743 72.32 10.97 -19.90
N GLY A 744 72.92 11.86 -19.15
CA GLY A 744 73.48 13.11 -19.47
C GLY A 744 74.36 13.30 -20.69
N GLN A 745 74.52 14.54 -21.02
CA GLN A 745 75.84 15.13 -21.41
C GLN A 745 75.82 16.64 -21.19
N SER A 746 76.81 17.06 -20.42
CA SER A 746 77.31 18.39 -20.29
C SER A 746 77.77 18.94 -21.67
N ASP A 747 77.61 20.25 -21.94
CA ASP A 747 78.58 21.22 -22.28
C ASP A 747 78.01 22.43 -23.13
N ASN A 748 78.38 23.55 -22.61
CA ASN A 748 78.35 24.93 -23.15
C ASN A 748 77.13 25.80 -22.99
#